data_791173c3c13b35c63c182c2d7daee545
#
_entry.id   791173c3c13b35c63c182c2d7daee545
#
_cell.length_a   1.000
_cell.length_b   1.000
_cell.length_c   1.000
_cell.angle_alpha   90.00
_cell.angle_beta   90.00
_cell.angle_gamma   90.00
#
_symmetry.space_group_name_H-M   'P 1'
#
loop_
_entity.id
_entity.type
_entity.pdbx_description
1 polymer ?
#
loop_
_entity_poly.entity_id
_entity_poly.type
_entity_poly.pdbx_seq_one_letter_code
_entity_poly.pdbx_strand_id
1 'polypeptide(L)'
;MLKSRTLIAFLFTLALAPFFAFNGARAMPPRAPHRLQTIAAYTSGMKHMPGLIGLDWDAKTGRLYLEIPMTGNAEHTRSPEYIYTHSTPWSVGTSHLGVYGLDRGQISSGVIVRFERTGVKVLLVEPNLRFRSSSPSAAEQAAVTESFPVSVLAGFKAAAEDADGTVLVDATRFFLSDVHNLAAALARGRQGVYHVDAARSTIVPANTKAFPKNTVVEAELTFVENALARPGRIVAEVTPNPQAMTVRERQMFVALPPPGYTPRRFSPNSGYFAFSYRDYDAPLGEPLAQQFISRHRLIKQDPNCVENCQAVKPLQYYVDRGTPEPIRQALVEGASWWDQAFQAAGWAPGTFRVSVLPKGADPMDVRYNIIQWVNRYTRGWSYGASVIDPRTGEIIKGNVTLGAGRGRQDYLIAEALLAPYPHGRPPADEAHDAALQMVLARLRQLAAHETGHTLGLAHNFAASSYPHSPNQTVSVMDYPFPWVTVGPNGVPDVRHAYPAGIGIWDKVTIDYGYREYDRNGHPYEDDAALAAILRKARQRGLEYITDADARPPGSAQPQAHLWDNGTDAATELDRLLTVRAAAMKRFGLNCIREGTPLARLEKLLVPLYLFHRYQTVAAAKVIGGLDYRYNVRGGGEMLPKIVPAAEQRHALASVLKTLSPAMLTLPPGLLKLLPPHPPGLRRTMEEFPARTGATFDPITAADSAADFTLALLFNPERDNRLVQYHAQNAAEPSLQQVIEATLNSTQVAAGASGLELEVKRAVEDRIVEALLRLAANHEDTAETKAIARYELMQLRNRLRAKPGSKLEDRALHAMEAARIDAFFRNPSKFAPSKPVPAPPGMPIG
;
A
#
# COMPACT_ATOMS: atom_id res chain seq x y z
N MET A 1 -28.51 -27.28 38.53
CA MET A 1 -28.44 -28.63 39.15
C MET A 1 -27.05 -28.85 39.67
N LEU A 2 -26.98 -29.10 40.97
CA LEU A 2 -25.77 -29.30 41.76
C LEU A 2 -25.05 -30.60 41.41
N LYS A 3 -23.74 -30.59 41.73
CA LYS A 3 -22.88 -31.66 42.37
C LYS A 3 -21.55 -31.75 41.60
N SER A 4 -20.34 -31.89 42.17
CA SER A 4 -19.95 -32.06 43.55
C SER A 4 -18.44 -31.79 43.67
N ARG A 5 -18.01 -31.33 44.84
CA ARG A 5 -16.63 -31.14 45.28
C ARG A 5 -15.99 -32.50 45.56
N THR A 6 -14.69 -32.65 45.24
CA THR A 6 -13.86 -33.65 45.91
C THR A 6 -12.56 -32.98 46.32
N LEU A 7 -12.38 -32.88 47.62
CA LEU A 7 -11.21 -32.43 48.39
C LEU A 7 -10.26 -33.66 48.54
N ILE A 8 -8.97 -33.54 48.15
CA ILE A 8 -7.96 -34.52 48.50
C ILE A 8 -6.95 -33.83 49.40
N ALA A 9 -6.93 -34.27 50.65
CA ALA A 9 -5.96 -33.92 51.68
C ALA A 9 -4.68 -34.74 51.47
N PHE A 10 -3.53 -34.11 51.45
CA PHE A 10 -2.22 -34.81 51.55
C PHE A 10 -1.73 -34.77 52.98
N LEU A 11 -1.55 -35.95 53.58
CA LEU A 11 -0.92 -36.18 54.84
C LEU A 11 0.59 -35.99 54.72
N PHE A 12 1.15 -35.18 55.63
CA PHE A 12 2.59 -35.16 55.90
C PHE A 12 3.01 -36.35 56.75
N THR A 13 3.87 -37.17 56.18
CA THR A 13 4.62 -38.18 56.98
C THR A 13 6.04 -37.66 57.19
N LEU A 14 6.38 -37.41 58.45
CA LEU A 14 7.75 -37.15 58.93
C LEU A 14 8.56 -38.46 58.87
N ALA A 15 9.62 -38.47 58.05
CA ALA A 15 10.64 -39.53 58.14
C ALA A 15 11.93 -38.96 58.73
N LEU A 16 12.33 -39.51 59.89
CA LEU A 16 13.66 -39.26 60.47
C LEU A 16 14.74 -39.89 59.58
N ALA A 17 15.72 -39.04 59.16
CA ALA A 17 16.94 -39.53 58.52
C ALA A 17 18.13 -39.47 59.48
N PRO A 18 19.04 -40.42 59.45
CA PRO A 18 20.15 -40.49 60.37
C PRO A 18 21.27 -39.53 59.96
N PHE A 19 21.95 -39.00 61.00
CA PHE A 19 23.18 -38.24 60.93
C PHE A 19 24.28 -39.03 60.26
N PHE A 20 24.73 -38.64 59.04
CA PHE A 20 26.04 -39.02 58.52
C PHE A 20 27.01 -37.85 58.73
N ALA A 21 28.13 -38.20 59.39
CA ALA A 21 29.22 -37.25 59.58
C ALA A 21 29.87 -36.85 58.24
N PHE A 22 29.84 -35.58 57.93
CA PHE A 22 30.54 -35.03 56.78
C PHE A 22 32.03 -34.93 57.14
N ASN A 23 32.82 -35.75 56.47
CA ASN A 23 34.27 -35.53 56.38
C ASN A 23 34.52 -34.26 55.51
N GLY A 24 35.39 -33.39 56.05
CA GLY A 24 35.68 -32.05 55.44
C GLY A 24 36.01 -32.09 53.98
N ALA A 25 35.08 -31.55 53.21
CA ALA A 25 35.37 -31.10 51.84
C ALA A 25 36.29 -29.90 51.88
N ARG A 26 37.54 -30.05 51.42
CA ARG A 26 38.42 -28.92 51.11
C ARG A 26 37.68 -27.99 50.18
N ALA A 27 37.42 -26.78 50.60
CA ALA A 27 36.93 -25.71 49.71
C ALA A 27 37.94 -25.56 48.55
N MET A 28 37.46 -25.82 47.35
CA MET A 28 38.21 -25.44 46.12
C MET A 28 38.41 -23.91 46.19
N PRO A 29 39.61 -23.43 45.93
CA PRO A 29 39.82 -21.99 45.87
C PRO A 29 38.87 -21.40 44.82
N PRO A 30 38.30 -20.21 45.06
CA PRO A 30 37.47 -19.56 44.10
C PRO A 30 38.22 -19.50 42.78
N ARG A 31 37.66 -20.11 41.76
CA ARG A 31 38.18 -20.03 40.40
C ARG A 31 38.33 -18.54 40.07
N ALA A 32 39.55 -18.09 39.82
CA ALA A 32 39.83 -16.72 39.37
C ALA A 32 38.86 -16.37 38.21
N PRO A 33 38.24 -15.20 38.18
CA PRO A 33 37.36 -14.86 37.10
C PRO A 33 38.12 -15.04 35.78
N HIS A 34 37.59 -15.91 34.92
CA HIS A 34 38.15 -16.13 33.59
C HIS A 34 38.13 -14.79 32.86
N ARG A 35 39.27 -14.08 32.88
CA ARG A 35 39.40 -12.84 32.09
C ARG A 35 39.35 -13.24 30.63
N LEU A 36 38.39 -12.68 29.89
CA LEU A 36 38.30 -12.89 28.44
C LEU A 36 39.60 -12.37 27.79
N GLN A 37 40.05 -13.00 26.72
CA GLN A 37 41.18 -12.49 25.94
C GLN A 37 40.78 -11.21 25.19
N THR A 38 41.76 -10.43 24.75
CA THR A 38 41.53 -9.22 23.95
C THR A 38 40.91 -9.57 22.60
N ILE A 39 40.14 -8.63 22.04
CA ILE A 39 39.50 -8.81 20.72
C ILE A 39 40.55 -9.08 19.65
N ALA A 40 41.64 -8.29 19.64
CA ALA A 40 42.73 -8.47 18.68
C ALA A 40 43.38 -9.87 18.74
N ALA A 41 43.51 -10.45 19.94
CA ALA A 41 44.05 -11.82 20.10
C ALA A 41 43.04 -12.87 19.61
N TYR A 42 41.73 -12.67 19.85
CA TYR A 42 40.67 -13.60 19.45
C TYR A 42 40.46 -13.57 17.92
N THR A 43 40.46 -12.39 17.30
CA THR A 43 40.18 -12.18 15.89
C THR A 43 41.42 -12.29 15.00
N SER A 44 42.56 -12.72 15.56
CA SER A 44 43.78 -12.88 14.78
C SER A 44 43.60 -13.77 13.55
N GLY A 45 43.84 -13.22 12.37
CA GLY A 45 43.63 -13.90 11.08
C GLY A 45 42.22 -13.79 10.50
N MET A 46 41.30 -13.12 11.16
CA MET A 46 39.98 -12.74 10.61
C MET A 46 40.06 -11.48 9.75
N LYS A 47 39.08 -11.26 8.89
CA LYS A 47 38.95 -10.01 8.16
C LYS A 47 38.21 -8.98 9.01
N HIS A 48 38.90 -7.95 9.46
CA HIS A 48 38.33 -6.86 10.21
C HIS A 48 37.72 -5.78 9.28
N MET A 49 36.51 -5.29 9.63
CA MET A 49 35.77 -4.26 8.90
C MET A 49 35.33 -3.16 9.92
N PRO A 50 36.12 -2.08 10.07
CA PRO A 50 35.81 -1.02 11.03
C PRO A 50 34.64 -0.15 10.53
N GLY A 51 33.80 0.34 11.48
CA GLY A 51 32.68 1.24 11.20
C GLY A 51 31.85 1.54 12.45
N LEU A 52 30.55 1.80 12.29
CA LEU A 52 29.65 2.13 13.40
C LEU A 52 29.67 1.04 14.50
N ILE A 53 29.51 -0.20 14.11
CA ILE A 53 29.77 -1.41 14.89
C ILE A 53 30.79 -2.19 14.06
N GLY A 54 31.96 -2.49 14.63
CA GLY A 54 33.01 -3.26 13.97
C GLY A 54 32.53 -4.68 13.69
N LEU A 55 33.05 -5.26 12.59
CA LEU A 55 32.74 -6.62 12.16
C LEU A 55 34.03 -7.40 11.94
N ASP A 56 34.08 -8.63 12.45
CA ASP A 56 35.15 -9.58 12.18
C ASP A 56 34.59 -10.82 11.48
N TRP A 57 35.11 -11.10 10.30
CA TRP A 57 34.72 -12.24 9.49
C TRP A 57 35.76 -13.34 9.53
N ASP A 58 35.40 -14.47 10.11
CA ASP A 58 36.21 -15.68 10.06
C ASP A 58 35.88 -16.53 8.82
N ALA A 59 36.71 -16.41 7.79
CA ALA A 59 36.53 -17.14 6.54
C ALA A 59 36.73 -18.67 6.68
N LYS A 60 37.38 -19.13 7.75
CA LYS A 60 37.64 -20.58 7.97
C LYS A 60 36.40 -21.28 8.53
N THR A 61 35.67 -20.60 9.40
CA THR A 61 34.48 -21.18 10.05
C THR A 61 33.16 -20.63 9.52
N GLY A 62 33.17 -19.56 8.69
CA GLY A 62 31.98 -18.89 8.21
C GLY A 62 31.26 -18.10 9.30
N ARG A 63 31.96 -17.66 10.35
CA ARG A 63 31.38 -16.91 11.47
C ARG A 63 31.60 -15.42 11.34
N LEU A 64 30.59 -14.66 11.78
CA LEU A 64 30.62 -13.22 11.86
C LEU A 64 30.48 -12.75 13.30
N TYR A 65 31.39 -11.90 13.71
CA TYR A 65 31.43 -11.33 15.05
C TYR A 65 31.11 -9.83 15.01
N LEU A 66 30.50 -9.32 16.08
CA LEU A 66 30.26 -7.89 16.30
C LEU A 66 31.16 -7.39 17.42
N GLU A 67 31.83 -6.27 17.21
CA GLU A 67 32.55 -5.48 18.22
C GLU A 67 31.60 -4.42 18.79
N ILE A 68 31.06 -4.66 19.97
CA ILE A 68 30.01 -3.83 20.57
C ILE A 68 30.65 -2.93 21.63
N PRO A 69 30.68 -1.58 21.43
CA PRO A 69 31.16 -0.66 22.47
C PRO A 69 30.16 -0.68 23.63
N MET A 70 30.67 -0.88 24.86
CA MET A 70 29.84 -0.93 26.06
C MET A 70 30.33 0.08 27.09
N THR A 71 29.40 0.68 27.82
CA THR A 71 29.66 1.63 28.91
C THR A 71 28.82 1.27 30.13
N GLY A 72 29.29 1.60 31.32
CA GLY A 72 28.57 1.30 32.56
C GLY A 72 29.50 0.83 33.68
N ASN A 73 28.98 0.16 34.69
CA ASN A 73 29.73 -0.39 35.82
C ASN A 73 30.01 -1.88 35.63
N ALA A 74 30.78 -2.48 36.58
CA ALA A 74 31.21 -3.89 36.51
C ALA A 74 30.05 -4.91 36.49
N GLU A 75 28.87 -4.54 36.98
CA GLU A 75 27.74 -5.46 37.09
C GLU A 75 26.79 -5.35 35.89
N HIS A 76 26.68 -4.14 35.32
CA HIS A 76 25.75 -3.87 34.20
C HIS A 76 26.31 -2.83 33.25
N THR A 77 26.51 -3.25 32.00
CA THR A 77 26.97 -2.36 30.93
C THR A 77 25.98 -2.31 29.79
N ARG A 78 25.93 -1.15 29.09
CA ARG A 78 25.04 -0.91 27.95
C ARG A 78 25.80 -0.32 26.78
N SER A 79 25.40 -0.66 25.57
CA SER A 79 25.86 0.04 24.36
C SER A 79 25.15 1.38 24.19
N PRO A 80 25.61 2.25 23.28
CA PRO A 80 24.77 3.27 22.65
C PRO A 80 23.51 2.65 22.07
N GLU A 81 22.48 3.46 21.87
CA GLU A 81 21.28 3.05 21.12
C GLU A 81 21.52 3.15 19.61
N TYR A 82 20.88 2.27 18.86
CA TYR A 82 20.90 2.22 17.40
C TYR A 82 19.49 2.12 16.86
N ILE A 83 19.26 2.61 15.65
CA ILE A 83 18.07 2.21 14.87
C ILE A 83 18.41 0.87 14.21
N TYR A 84 17.67 -0.19 14.53
CA TYR A 84 17.77 -1.48 13.88
C TYR A 84 16.69 -1.61 12.82
N THR A 85 17.07 -1.91 11.59
CA THR A 85 16.18 -2.07 10.43
C THR A 85 16.63 -3.26 9.59
N HIS A 86 15.71 -3.79 8.79
CA HIS A 86 15.98 -4.89 7.87
C HIS A 86 15.33 -4.66 6.50
N SER A 87 15.85 -5.32 5.48
CA SER A 87 15.37 -5.23 4.10
C SER A 87 15.59 -6.52 3.32
N THR A 88 14.92 -6.65 2.17
CA THR A 88 15.03 -7.81 1.27
C THR A 88 15.68 -7.40 -0.07
N PRO A 89 17.01 -7.38 -0.17
CA PRO A 89 17.70 -7.00 -1.41
C PRO A 89 17.51 -8.02 -2.55
N TRP A 90 17.10 -9.25 -2.23
CA TRP A 90 16.75 -10.31 -3.17
C TRP A 90 15.63 -11.16 -2.55
N SER A 91 14.46 -11.18 -3.18
CA SER A 91 13.26 -11.80 -2.61
C SER A 91 12.42 -12.50 -3.69
N VAL A 92 11.16 -12.82 -3.39
CA VAL A 92 10.26 -13.64 -4.22
C VAL A 92 9.77 -12.93 -5.50
N GLY A 93 10.00 -11.63 -5.62
CA GLY A 93 9.61 -10.88 -6.82
C GLY A 93 8.09 -10.71 -6.99
N THR A 94 7.34 -10.66 -5.90
CA THR A 94 5.89 -10.45 -5.90
C THR A 94 5.47 -9.38 -4.91
N SER A 95 4.44 -8.62 -5.25
CA SER A 95 3.80 -7.66 -4.35
C SER A 95 2.48 -8.17 -3.76
N HIS A 96 2.08 -9.41 -4.04
CA HIS A 96 0.81 -9.99 -3.57
C HIS A 96 0.94 -10.67 -2.20
N LEU A 97 2.13 -10.70 -1.61
CA LEU A 97 2.42 -11.36 -0.35
C LEU A 97 2.96 -10.35 0.67
N GLY A 98 2.54 -10.48 1.93
CA GLY A 98 2.91 -9.49 2.95
C GLY A 98 2.14 -8.17 2.83
N VAL A 99 2.53 -7.16 3.59
CA VAL A 99 1.87 -5.83 3.59
C VAL A 99 2.15 -5.06 2.30
N TYR A 100 3.42 -5.08 1.83
CA TYR A 100 3.87 -4.40 0.61
C TYR A 100 4.39 -5.37 -0.46
N GLY A 101 4.24 -6.69 -0.24
CA GLY A 101 4.78 -7.73 -1.09
C GLY A 101 6.07 -8.36 -0.56
N LEU A 102 6.65 -9.28 -1.32
CA LEU A 102 7.97 -9.88 -1.10
C LEU A 102 8.84 -9.62 -2.33
N ASP A 103 9.31 -8.41 -2.48
CA ASP A 103 10.16 -8.01 -3.60
C ASP A 103 11.46 -7.34 -3.16
N ARG A 104 12.33 -7.10 -4.14
CA ARG A 104 13.56 -6.36 -3.92
C ARG A 104 13.23 -4.94 -3.45
N GLY A 105 13.85 -4.51 -2.37
CA GLY A 105 13.83 -3.12 -1.94
C GLY A 105 12.92 -2.81 -0.77
N GLN A 106 12.21 -3.79 -0.24
CA GLN A 106 11.50 -3.59 1.01
C GLN A 106 12.48 -3.26 2.14
N ILE A 107 12.13 -2.26 2.95
CA ILE A 107 12.87 -1.86 4.15
C ILE A 107 11.88 -1.60 5.27
N SER A 108 12.21 -2.05 6.50
CA SER A 108 11.42 -1.69 7.67
C SER A 108 11.74 -0.26 8.13
N SER A 109 10.78 0.39 8.77
CA SER A 109 10.96 1.76 9.31
C SER A 109 12.03 1.85 10.41
N GLY A 110 12.33 0.71 11.03
CA GLY A 110 13.31 0.61 12.10
C GLY A 110 12.69 0.69 13.50
N VAL A 111 13.44 0.14 14.46
CA VAL A 111 13.16 0.20 15.90
C VAL A 111 14.42 0.60 16.64
N ILE A 112 14.30 1.21 17.83
CA ILE A 112 15.46 1.44 18.67
C ILE A 112 15.87 0.14 19.34
N VAL A 113 17.17 -0.12 19.34
CA VAL A 113 17.78 -1.25 20.05
C VAL A 113 19.03 -0.79 20.78
N ARG A 114 19.37 -1.52 21.85
CA ARG A 114 20.66 -1.42 22.53
C ARG A 114 21.11 -2.79 22.99
N PHE A 115 22.41 -2.95 23.14
CA PHE A 115 22.95 -4.15 23.78
C PHE A 115 23.05 -3.92 25.30
N GLU A 116 22.65 -4.90 26.08
CA GLU A 116 22.75 -4.91 27.54
C GLU A 116 23.54 -6.15 27.96
N ARG A 117 24.53 -5.96 28.82
CA ARG A 117 25.38 -7.06 29.29
C ARG A 117 25.24 -7.28 30.77
N THR A 118 25.10 -8.54 31.17
CA THR A 118 25.17 -9.01 32.55
C THR A 118 26.09 -10.22 32.58
N GLY A 119 27.27 -10.07 33.17
CA GLY A 119 28.33 -11.09 33.17
C GLY A 119 28.79 -11.42 31.75
N VAL A 120 28.66 -12.68 31.35
CA VAL A 120 29.01 -13.15 29.98
C VAL A 120 27.89 -13.06 28.99
N LYS A 121 26.68 -12.73 29.43
CA LYS A 121 25.50 -12.66 28.56
C LYS A 121 25.31 -11.24 28.03
N VAL A 122 25.12 -11.11 26.72
CA VAL A 122 24.83 -9.88 26.02
C VAL A 122 23.47 -10.03 25.33
N LEU A 123 22.53 -9.14 25.59
CA LEU A 123 21.17 -9.18 25.05
C LEU A 123 20.97 -7.98 24.12
N LEU A 124 20.36 -8.21 22.95
CA LEU A 124 19.87 -7.15 22.09
C LEU A 124 18.43 -6.82 22.50
N VAL A 125 18.24 -5.64 23.08
CA VAL A 125 16.98 -5.21 23.71
C VAL A 125 16.35 -4.09 22.90
N GLU A 126 15.06 -4.23 22.60
CA GLU A 126 14.20 -3.18 22.06
C GLU A 126 13.40 -2.58 23.23
N PRO A 127 13.67 -1.31 23.65
CA PRO A 127 12.89 -0.62 24.66
C PRO A 127 11.49 -0.29 24.14
N ASN A 128 10.53 -0.22 25.06
CA ASN A 128 9.17 0.13 24.69
C ASN A 128 9.00 1.64 24.61
N LEU A 129 9.13 2.20 23.40
CA LEU A 129 8.99 3.63 23.17
C LEU A 129 7.55 4.08 22.86
N ARG A 130 6.57 3.18 22.90
CA ARG A 130 5.15 3.52 22.71
C ARG A 130 4.54 4.18 23.93
N PHE A 131 5.16 3.97 25.11
CA PHE A 131 4.71 4.47 26.39
C PHE A 131 5.88 5.22 27.02
N ARG A 132 5.71 6.51 27.32
CA ARG A 132 6.76 7.41 27.79
C ARG A 132 6.25 8.26 28.95
N SER A 133 7.17 8.89 29.65
CA SER A 133 6.90 10.04 30.52
C SER A 133 7.88 11.14 30.14
N SER A 134 7.37 12.32 29.83
CA SER A 134 8.19 13.54 29.63
C SER A 134 8.53 14.24 30.94
N SER A 135 8.06 13.73 32.09
CA SER A 135 8.35 14.25 33.40
C SER A 135 9.87 14.37 33.66
N PRO A 136 10.34 15.42 34.28
CA PRO A 136 11.73 15.54 34.74
C PRO A 136 12.05 14.58 35.90
N SER A 137 11.03 13.96 36.52
CA SER A 137 11.17 13.04 37.65
C SER A 137 11.62 11.65 37.14
N ALA A 138 12.82 11.24 37.54
CA ALA A 138 13.33 9.89 37.24
C ALA A 138 12.42 8.77 37.79
N ALA A 139 11.76 9.00 38.93
CA ALA A 139 10.86 8.03 39.56
C ALA A 139 9.57 7.83 38.70
N GLU A 140 9.03 8.92 38.14
CA GLU A 140 7.86 8.84 37.23
C GLU A 140 8.22 8.19 35.89
N GLN A 141 9.38 8.50 35.33
CA GLN A 141 9.89 7.81 34.13
C GLN A 141 10.09 6.31 34.39
N ALA A 142 10.65 5.93 35.55
CA ALA A 142 10.82 4.54 35.94
C ALA A 142 9.47 3.84 36.11
N ALA A 143 8.49 4.46 36.76
CA ALA A 143 7.16 3.90 36.96
C ALA A 143 6.46 3.57 35.60
N VAL A 144 6.60 4.42 34.58
CA VAL A 144 6.08 4.14 33.24
C VAL A 144 6.87 3.01 32.57
N THR A 145 8.20 3.04 32.64
CA THR A 145 9.07 2.01 32.04
C THR A 145 8.81 0.63 32.64
N GLU A 146 8.59 0.53 33.95
CA GLU A 146 8.30 -0.71 34.67
C GLU A 146 6.89 -1.24 34.41
N SER A 147 5.98 -0.38 33.95
CA SER A 147 4.59 -0.77 33.67
C SER A 147 4.43 -1.51 32.34
N PHE A 148 5.42 -1.46 31.42
CA PHE A 148 5.31 -2.02 30.07
C PHE A 148 6.52 -2.88 29.71
N PRO A 149 6.30 -4.04 29.00
CA PRO A 149 7.39 -4.96 28.68
C PRO A 149 8.33 -4.37 27.63
N VAL A 150 9.59 -4.78 27.66
CA VAL A 150 10.58 -4.64 26.59
C VAL A 150 10.62 -5.92 25.76
N SER A 151 11.28 -5.90 24.58
CA SER A 151 11.52 -7.09 23.77
C SER A 151 13.01 -7.41 23.73
N VAL A 152 13.37 -8.67 23.97
CA VAL A 152 14.72 -9.17 23.75
C VAL A 152 14.75 -9.86 22.40
N LEU A 153 15.41 -9.24 21.42
CA LEU A 153 15.45 -9.73 20.04
C LEU A 153 16.47 -10.85 19.85
N ALA A 154 17.58 -10.82 20.58
CA ALA A 154 18.62 -11.82 20.53
C ALA A 154 19.43 -11.89 21.83
N GLY A 155 20.08 -13.02 22.05
CA GLY A 155 21.03 -13.24 23.15
C GLY A 155 22.35 -13.82 22.67
N PHE A 156 23.43 -13.27 23.14
CA PHE A 156 24.81 -13.64 22.78
C PHE A 156 25.63 -13.97 24.01
N LYS A 157 26.80 -14.59 23.77
CA LYS A 157 27.83 -14.80 24.77
C LYS A 157 29.05 -13.97 24.42
N ALA A 158 29.59 -13.22 25.37
CA ALA A 158 30.85 -12.51 25.20
C ALA A 158 31.98 -13.50 24.89
N ALA A 159 32.67 -13.31 23.76
CA ALA A 159 33.77 -14.15 23.29
C ALA A 159 35.13 -13.55 23.64
N ALA A 160 35.27 -12.23 23.56
CA ALA A 160 36.46 -11.47 23.93
C ALA A 160 36.07 -10.07 24.42
N GLU A 161 37.01 -9.34 25.01
CA GLU A 161 36.74 -8.03 25.61
C GLU A 161 38.02 -7.21 25.65
N ASP A 162 37.95 -5.95 25.28
CA ASP A 162 39.06 -5.01 25.35
C ASP A 162 38.96 -4.11 26.62
N ALA A 163 40.07 -3.46 26.96
CA ALA A 163 40.16 -2.64 28.15
C ALA A 163 39.27 -1.36 28.13
N ASP A 164 38.82 -0.94 26.93
CA ASP A 164 37.89 0.19 26.75
C ASP A 164 36.40 -0.19 26.94
N GLY A 165 36.14 -1.49 27.25
CA GLY A 165 34.82 -2.03 27.46
C GLY A 165 34.13 -2.56 26.19
N THR A 166 34.80 -2.53 25.02
CA THR A 166 34.29 -3.14 23.81
C THR A 166 34.22 -4.68 23.96
N VAL A 167 33.07 -5.25 23.59
CA VAL A 167 32.80 -6.70 23.74
C VAL A 167 32.58 -7.33 22.39
N LEU A 168 33.27 -8.45 22.13
CA LEU A 168 33.09 -9.27 20.93
C LEU A 168 32.05 -10.35 21.17
N VAL A 169 31.10 -10.50 20.24
CA VAL A 169 30.09 -11.56 20.26
C VAL A 169 29.97 -12.27 18.91
N ASP A 170 29.77 -13.59 18.92
CA ASP A 170 29.38 -14.35 17.73
C ASP A 170 27.92 -14.07 17.39
N ALA A 171 27.67 -13.35 16.32
CA ALA A 171 26.34 -12.94 15.87
C ALA A 171 25.85 -13.72 14.63
N THR A 172 26.57 -14.76 14.21
CA THR A 172 26.29 -15.54 13.00
C THR A 172 24.84 -16.03 12.98
N ARG A 173 24.42 -16.69 14.06
CA ARG A 173 23.07 -17.26 14.17
C ARG A 173 21.97 -16.19 14.13
N PHE A 174 22.21 -15.02 14.70
CA PHE A 174 21.28 -13.91 14.66
C PHE A 174 21.05 -13.43 13.22
N PHE A 175 22.11 -13.24 12.45
CA PHE A 175 22.01 -12.80 11.07
C PHE A 175 21.47 -13.89 10.11
N LEU A 176 21.54 -15.16 10.48
CA LEU A 176 20.97 -16.28 9.72
C LEU A 176 19.51 -16.59 10.14
N SER A 177 18.75 -15.60 10.60
CA SER A 177 17.34 -15.74 10.96
C SER A 177 16.41 -14.95 10.02
N ASP A 178 15.18 -15.43 9.85
CA ASP A 178 14.11 -14.76 9.05
C ASP A 178 13.56 -13.55 9.79
N VAL A 179 14.28 -12.44 9.77
CA VAL A 179 13.87 -11.20 10.47
C VAL A 179 12.80 -10.43 9.71
N HIS A 180 12.65 -10.72 8.42
CA HIS A 180 11.62 -10.09 7.58
C HIS A 180 10.28 -10.82 7.65
N ASN A 181 10.20 -11.93 8.39
CA ASN A 181 9.03 -12.80 8.53
C ASN A 181 8.50 -13.32 7.19
N LEU A 182 9.42 -13.65 6.27
CA LEU A 182 9.11 -14.14 4.93
C LEU A 182 8.32 -15.45 4.99
N ALA A 183 8.72 -16.39 5.85
CA ALA A 183 8.02 -17.66 6.05
C ALA A 183 6.55 -17.44 6.47
N ALA A 184 6.31 -16.52 7.42
CA ALA A 184 4.96 -16.18 7.85
C ALA A 184 4.14 -15.48 6.75
N ALA A 185 4.77 -14.65 5.93
CA ALA A 185 4.11 -14.01 4.78
C ALA A 185 3.70 -15.02 3.71
N LEU A 186 4.56 -16.00 3.41
CA LEU A 186 4.25 -17.11 2.49
C LEU A 186 3.08 -17.94 2.99
N ALA A 187 3.08 -18.31 4.28
CA ALA A 187 2.00 -19.10 4.89
C ALA A 187 0.66 -18.36 4.84
N ARG A 188 0.62 -17.08 5.23
CA ARG A 188 -0.59 -16.24 5.13
C ARG A 188 -1.09 -16.09 3.68
N GLY A 189 -0.16 -16.00 2.73
CA GLY A 189 -0.45 -15.95 1.29
C GLY A 189 -0.80 -17.29 0.67
N ARG A 190 -0.88 -18.36 1.44
CA ARG A 190 -1.14 -19.74 0.96
C ARG A 190 -0.12 -20.20 -0.10
N GLN A 191 1.16 -19.79 0.08
CA GLN A 191 2.25 -20.15 -0.82
C GLN A 191 3.09 -21.32 -0.33
N GLY A 192 2.72 -21.96 0.78
CA GLY A 192 3.41 -23.06 1.43
C GLY A 192 3.82 -22.74 2.87
N VAL A 193 4.36 -23.71 3.57
CA VAL A 193 4.87 -23.57 4.93
C VAL A 193 6.37 -23.83 4.90
N TYR A 194 7.13 -22.78 5.12
CA TYR A 194 8.59 -22.77 4.99
C TYR A 194 9.28 -22.51 6.33
N HIS A 195 10.52 -22.99 6.43
CA HIS A 195 11.42 -22.66 7.53
C HIS A 195 12.85 -22.49 7.00
N VAL A 196 13.67 -21.70 7.71
CA VAL A 196 15.07 -21.48 7.34
C VAL A 196 15.87 -22.76 7.59
N ASP A 197 16.61 -23.21 6.58
CA ASP A 197 17.59 -24.29 6.68
C ASP A 197 18.98 -23.70 6.94
N ALA A 198 19.48 -23.86 8.16
CA ALA A 198 20.76 -23.33 8.57
C ALA A 198 21.96 -23.93 7.80
N ALA A 199 21.85 -25.19 7.34
CA ALA A 199 22.92 -25.85 6.59
C ALA A 199 23.09 -25.31 5.15
N ARG A 200 22.02 -24.71 4.61
CA ARG A 200 21.99 -24.10 3.27
C ARG A 200 21.94 -22.59 3.30
N SER A 201 22.17 -21.96 4.47
CA SER A 201 22.16 -20.52 4.65
C SER A 201 23.54 -20.01 5.04
N THR A 202 23.91 -18.80 4.60
CA THR A 202 25.24 -18.24 4.85
C THR A 202 25.23 -16.72 4.88
N ILE A 203 26.21 -16.12 5.56
CA ILE A 203 26.51 -14.68 5.42
C ILE A 203 27.09 -14.42 4.03
N VAL A 204 26.78 -13.24 3.46
CA VAL A 204 27.33 -12.75 2.19
C VAL A 204 28.44 -11.73 2.46
N PRO A 205 29.73 -12.13 2.55
CA PRO A 205 30.81 -11.22 2.97
C PRO A 205 31.04 -10.04 2.01
N ALA A 206 30.75 -10.21 0.72
CA ALA A 206 30.88 -9.14 -0.27
C ALA A 206 29.91 -7.97 -0.04
N ASN A 207 28.73 -8.26 0.53
CA ASN A 207 27.67 -7.31 0.82
C ASN A 207 27.52 -6.99 2.32
N THR A 208 28.42 -7.56 3.16
CA THR A 208 28.51 -7.24 4.58
C THR A 208 29.55 -6.16 4.76
N LYS A 209 29.15 -5.01 5.30
CA LYS A 209 29.98 -3.77 5.34
C LYS A 209 29.68 -2.94 6.58
N ALA A 210 30.70 -2.34 7.12
CA ALA A 210 30.57 -1.31 8.14
C ALA A 210 30.87 0.06 7.54
N PHE A 211 29.93 0.99 7.68
CA PHE A 211 30.05 2.40 7.28
C PHE A 211 30.16 3.29 8.52
N PRO A 212 30.57 4.55 8.40
CA PRO A 212 30.65 5.48 9.56
C PRO A 212 29.32 5.72 10.28
N LYS A 213 28.18 5.56 9.59
CA LYS A 213 26.85 5.82 10.14
C LYS A 213 25.94 4.58 10.18
N ASN A 214 26.38 3.46 9.65
CA ASN A 214 25.63 2.20 9.72
C ASN A 214 26.51 0.98 9.49
N THR A 215 26.16 -0.12 10.12
CA THR A 215 26.73 -1.43 9.88
C THR A 215 25.68 -2.33 9.25
N VAL A 216 26.01 -3.01 8.16
CA VAL A 216 25.12 -3.79 7.32
C VAL A 216 25.62 -5.22 7.22
N VAL A 217 24.75 -6.18 7.51
CA VAL A 217 25.01 -7.60 7.29
C VAL A 217 23.96 -8.17 6.36
N GLU A 218 24.40 -8.82 5.29
CA GLU A 218 23.55 -9.51 4.33
C GLU A 218 23.75 -11.01 4.44
N ALA A 219 22.62 -11.74 4.49
CA ALA A 219 22.60 -13.19 4.56
C ALA A 219 21.79 -13.79 3.40
N GLU A 220 22.28 -14.88 2.83
CA GLU A 220 21.48 -15.77 1.99
C GLU A 220 20.79 -16.79 2.90
N LEU A 221 19.46 -16.77 2.87
CA LEU A 221 18.62 -17.69 3.65
C LEU A 221 17.90 -18.63 2.69
N THR A 222 18.09 -19.92 2.87
CA THR A 222 17.38 -20.95 2.14
C THR A 222 16.19 -21.41 2.96
N PHE A 223 15.01 -21.22 2.40
CA PHE A 223 13.73 -21.64 2.97
C PHE A 223 13.32 -22.98 2.38
N VAL A 224 13.09 -23.94 3.24
CA VAL A 224 12.69 -25.31 2.88
C VAL A 224 11.24 -25.51 3.21
N GLU A 225 10.49 -26.06 2.26
CA GLU A 225 9.10 -26.38 2.46
C GLU A 225 8.92 -27.59 3.36
N ASN A 226 7.89 -27.57 4.20
CA ASN A 226 7.46 -28.76 4.94
C ASN A 226 6.95 -29.82 3.95
N ALA A 227 7.46 -31.03 4.02
CA ALA A 227 7.19 -32.13 3.09
C ALA A 227 5.70 -32.50 2.95
N LEU A 228 4.83 -32.08 3.87
CA LEU A 228 3.38 -32.31 3.84
C LEU A 228 2.59 -31.15 3.18
N ALA A 229 3.22 -30.02 2.87
CA ALA A 229 2.61 -28.88 2.20
C ALA A 229 2.93 -28.91 0.69
N ARG A 230 2.14 -28.21 -0.11
CA ARG A 230 2.43 -27.99 -1.54
C ARG A 230 2.76 -26.54 -1.76
N PRO A 231 3.83 -26.24 -2.56
CA PRO A 231 4.16 -24.87 -2.95
C PRO A 231 2.96 -24.21 -3.58
N GLY A 232 2.72 -22.96 -3.22
CA GLY A 232 1.72 -22.15 -3.88
C GLY A 232 2.17 -21.75 -5.30
N ARG A 233 1.20 -21.33 -6.10
CA ARG A 233 1.44 -21.03 -7.51
C ARG A 233 2.53 -19.96 -7.72
N ILE A 234 2.55 -18.91 -6.92
CA ILE A 234 3.52 -17.81 -7.10
C ILE A 234 4.94 -18.33 -6.86
N VAL A 235 5.17 -19.04 -5.76
CA VAL A 235 6.50 -19.58 -5.45
C VAL A 235 6.94 -20.58 -6.53
N ALA A 236 6.02 -21.45 -7.01
CA ALA A 236 6.32 -22.42 -8.05
C ALA A 236 6.69 -21.75 -9.40
N GLU A 237 6.16 -20.58 -9.69
CA GLU A 237 6.46 -19.85 -10.94
C GLU A 237 7.77 -19.04 -10.88
N VAL A 238 8.16 -18.55 -9.70
CA VAL A 238 9.31 -17.64 -9.57
C VAL A 238 10.60 -18.33 -9.12
N THR A 239 10.50 -19.55 -8.60
CA THR A 239 11.67 -20.30 -8.09
C THR A 239 12.03 -21.50 -8.97
N PRO A 240 13.32 -21.72 -9.22
CA PRO A 240 13.77 -22.93 -9.94
C PRO A 240 13.37 -24.22 -9.23
N ASN A 241 13.46 -24.23 -7.89
CA ASN A 241 12.99 -25.33 -7.04
C ASN A 241 12.11 -24.75 -5.90
N PRO A 242 10.80 -24.88 -5.98
CA PRO A 242 9.90 -24.30 -4.98
C PRO A 242 9.98 -24.97 -3.61
N GLN A 243 10.60 -26.14 -3.48
CA GLN A 243 10.83 -26.84 -2.20
C GLN A 243 12.06 -26.31 -1.45
N ALA A 244 12.92 -25.54 -2.14
CA ALA A 244 14.16 -24.99 -1.56
C ALA A 244 14.42 -23.62 -2.18
N MET A 245 13.77 -22.60 -1.66
CA MET A 245 13.85 -21.23 -2.12
C MET A 245 14.92 -20.46 -1.35
N THR A 246 15.88 -19.85 -2.05
CA THR A 246 16.90 -18.99 -1.45
C THR A 246 16.61 -17.53 -1.75
N VAL A 247 16.65 -16.69 -0.70
CA VAL A 247 16.50 -15.22 -0.76
C VAL A 247 17.63 -14.56 0.01
N ARG A 248 17.76 -13.24 -0.10
CA ARG A 248 18.66 -12.46 0.75
C ARG A 248 17.88 -11.55 1.67
N GLU A 249 18.25 -11.58 2.92
CA GLU A 249 17.82 -10.61 3.93
C GLU A 249 19.02 -9.79 4.38
N ARG A 250 18.76 -8.53 4.64
CA ARG A 250 19.76 -7.58 5.10
C ARG A 250 19.31 -6.99 6.43
N GLN A 251 20.21 -7.02 7.40
CA GLN A 251 20.00 -6.42 8.71
C GLN A 251 20.97 -5.25 8.87
N MET A 252 20.52 -4.17 9.49
CA MET A 252 21.31 -2.95 9.57
C MET A 252 21.14 -2.28 10.93
N PHE A 253 22.26 -1.90 11.53
CA PHE A 253 22.32 -0.97 12.67
C PHE A 253 22.68 0.41 12.15
N VAL A 254 21.93 1.42 12.52
CA VAL A 254 22.09 2.82 12.08
C VAL A 254 22.34 3.69 13.28
N ALA A 255 23.33 4.59 13.18
CA ALA A 255 23.60 5.57 14.21
C ALA A 255 22.39 6.50 14.39
N LEU A 256 22.07 6.80 15.64
CA LEU A 256 21.09 7.82 15.93
C LEU A 256 21.51 9.18 15.38
N PRO A 257 20.57 10.01 14.93
CA PRO A 257 20.88 11.37 14.50
C PRO A 257 21.39 12.21 15.69
N PRO A 258 22.20 13.25 15.40
CA PRO A 258 22.66 14.16 16.46
C PRO A 258 21.47 14.89 17.10
N PRO A 259 21.60 15.36 18.36
CA PRO A 259 20.58 16.17 19.03
C PRO A 259 20.16 17.41 18.23
N GLY A 260 19.05 18.05 18.62
CA GLY A 260 18.58 19.32 18.04
C GLY A 260 17.54 19.19 16.92
N TYR A 261 16.96 18.01 16.69
CA TYR A 261 15.75 17.89 15.90
C TYR A 261 14.51 18.20 16.73
N THR A 262 13.66 19.10 16.23
CA THR A 262 12.40 19.47 16.88
C THR A 262 11.25 18.77 16.16
N PRO A 263 10.54 17.82 16.81
CA PRO A 263 9.34 17.22 16.26
C PRO A 263 8.27 18.27 15.97
N ARG A 264 7.56 18.12 14.85
CA ARG A 264 6.47 19.01 14.46
C ARG A 264 5.12 18.34 14.71
N ARG A 265 4.17 19.05 15.30
CA ARG A 265 2.87 18.50 15.64
C ARG A 265 2.13 18.03 14.38
N PHE A 266 1.43 16.91 14.53
CA PHE A 266 0.51 16.39 13.52
C PHE A 266 -0.84 17.12 13.61
N SER A 267 -1.44 17.39 12.45
CA SER A 267 -2.84 17.74 12.33
C SER A 267 -3.53 16.77 11.39
N PRO A 268 -4.79 16.36 11.64
CA PRO A 268 -5.54 15.50 10.72
C PRO A 268 -5.65 16.03 9.29
N ASN A 269 -5.43 17.34 9.10
CA ASN A 269 -5.48 18.01 7.80
C ASN A 269 -4.10 18.33 7.22
N SER A 270 -3.02 17.87 7.83
CA SER A 270 -1.65 18.25 7.41
C SER A 270 -1.16 17.54 6.14
N GLY A 271 -1.79 16.43 5.77
CA GLY A 271 -1.31 15.60 4.66
C GLY A 271 -0.06 14.77 4.98
N TYR A 272 0.23 14.52 6.24
CA TYR A 272 1.40 13.76 6.69
C TYR A 272 1.01 12.44 7.35
N PHE A 273 1.94 11.48 7.35
CA PHE A 273 1.86 10.33 8.24
C PHE A 273 2.12 10.76 9.68
N ALA A 274 1.28 10.26 10.61
CA ALA A 274 1.45 10.48 12.04
C ALA A 274 2.45 9.48 12.63
N PHE A 275 3.40 9.99 13.39
CA PHE A 275 4.15 9.26 14.38
C PHE A 275 3.54 9.55 15.77
N SER A 276 3.35 8.54 16.62
CA SER A 276 2.68 8.74 17.91
C SER A 276 3.22 7.86 19.02
N TYR A 277 3.12 8.38 20.24
CA TYR A 277 3.35 7.66 21.49
C TYR A 277 2.36 8.15 22.56
N ARG A 278 2.26 7.42 23.67
CA ARG A 278 1.48 7.85 24.85
C ARG A 278 2.42 8.43 25.88
N ASP A 279 2.15 9.67 26.30
CA ASP A 279 2.88 10.39 27.33
C ASP A 279 2.07 10.39 28.63
N TYR A 280 2.59 9.72 29.65
CA TYR A 280 1.90 9.61 30.94
C TYR A 280 2.15 10.82 31.86
N ASP A 281 2.94 11.80 31.41
CA ASP A 281 3.09 13.11 32.04
C ASP A 281 2.09 14.15 31.50
N ALA A 282 1.30 13.79 30.51
CA ALA A 282 0.27 14.68 29.98
C ALA A 282 -0.74 15.05 31.09
N PRO A 283 -1.17 16.33 31.18
CA PRO A 283 -2.21 16.76 32.13
C PRO A 283 -3.46 15.89 32.05
N LEU A 284 -4.15 15.65 33.17
CA LEU A 284 -5.33 14.78 33.23
C LEU A 284 -6.47 15.16 32.27
N GLY A 285 -6.56 16.43 31.87
CA GLY A 285 -7.53 16.92 30.89
C GLY A 285 -7.09 16.79 29.43
N GLU A 286 -5.85 16.33 29.15
CA GLU A 286 -5.24 16.24 27.83
C GLU A 286 -5.15 14.78 27.38
N PRO A 287 -5.21 14.51 26.05
CA PRO A 287 -4.98 13.17 25.51
C PRO A 287 -3.56 12.68 25.82
N LEU A 288 -3.43 11.42 26.25
CA LEU A 288 -2.11 10.78 26.40
C LEU A 288 -1.39 10.64 25.05
N ALA A 289 -2.12 10.50 23.96
CA ALA A 289 -1.55 10.33 22.62
C ALA A 289 -0.94 11.65 22.13
N GLN A 290 0.38 11.67 22.01
CA GLN A 290 1.13 12.74 21.38
C GLN A 290 1.40 12.35 19.94
N GLN A 291 1.07 13.24 19.00
CA GLN A 291 1.16 12.97 17.57
C GLN A 291 2.03 14.01 16.86
N PHE A 292 2.96 13.54 16.07
CA PHE A 292 3.90 14.35 15.29
C PHE A 292 3.99 13.85 13.86
N ILE A 293 4.41 14.71 12.95
CA ILE A 293 4.70 14.31 11.57
C ILE A 293 6.10 13.70 11.45
N SER A 294 6.26 12.77 10.52
CA SER A 294 7.60 12.31 10.11
C SER A 294 8.15 13.22 9.02
N ARG A 295 9.39 13.72 9.16
CA ARG A 295 10.04 14.57 8.16
C ARG A 295 11.56 14.50 8.25
N HIS A 296 12.27 14.87 7.17
CA HIS A 296 13.72 15.06 7.20
C HIS A 296 14.08 16.31 7.99
N ARG A 297 15.26 16.28 8.62
CA ARG A 297 15.88 17.47 9.18
C ARG A 297 16.33 18.38 8.05
N LEU A 298 15.87 19.63 8.06
CA LEU A 298 16.30 20.67 7.15
C LEU A 298 16.58 21.94 7.97
N ILE A 299 17.77 22.49 7.87
CA ILE A 299 18.26 23.61 8.71
C ILE A 299 18.74 24.71 7.77
N LYS A 300 18.36 25.96 8.03
CA LYS A 300 18.85 27.15 7.32
C LYS A 300 20.32 27.41 7.66
N GLN A 301 21.10 27.84 6.68
CA GLN A 301 22.47 28.34 6.90
C GLN A 301 22.46 29.65 7.70
N ASP A 302 21.55 30.55 7.35
CA ASP A 302 21.27 31.77 8.14
C ASP A 302 19.91 31.60 8.82
N PRO A 303 19.88 31.46 10.15
CA PRO A 303 18.62 31.33 10.91
C PRO A 303 17.66 32.53 10.74
N ASN A 304 18.18 33.70 10.34
CA ASN A 304 17.39 34.91 10.15
C ASN A 304 16.81 35.05 8.73
N CYS A 305 17.18 34.17 7.82
CA CYS A 305 16.67 34.16 6.45
C CYS A 305 15.17 33.84 6.43
N VAL A 306 14.37 34.61 5.68
CA VAL A 306 12.92 34.43 5.55
C VAL A 306 12.54 33.78 4.22
N GLU A 307 13.14 34.22 3.12
CA GLU A 307 12.84 33.74 1.77
C GLU A 307 14.14 33.44 1.01
N ASN A 308 14.10 32.47 0.09
CA ASN A 308 15.27 32.01 -0.67
C ASN A 308 16.43 31.52 0.22
N CYS A 309 16.08 30.79 1.29
CA CYS A 309 17.00 30.40 2.34
C CYS A 309 17.84 29.18 1.92
N GLN A 310 19.16 29.29 2.03
CA GLN A 310 20.06 28.17 1.77
C GLN A 310 19.96 27.12 2.90
N ALA A 311 19.89 25.85 2.53
CA ALA A 311 19.96 24.75 3.48
C ALA A 311 21.44 24.42 3.84
N VAL A 312 21.74 24.16 5.12
CA VAL A 312 23.04 23.62 5.55
C VAL A 312 23.38 22.34 4.78
N LYS A 313 22.39 21.47 4.59
CA LYS A 313 22.51 20.25 3.82
C LYS A 313 21.25 20.06 2.99
N PRO A 314 21.34 20.19 1.65
CA PRO A 314 20.24 19.88 0.76
C PRO A 314 19.78 18.42 0.88
N LEU A 315 18.51 18.17 0.61
CA LEU A 315 17.96 16.82 0.49
C LEU A 315 18.34 16.26 -0.87
N GLN A 316 19.18 15.23 -0.87
CA GLN A 316 19.68 14.61 -2.10
C GLN A 316 19.12 13.19 -2.25
N TYR A 317 18.52 12.91 -3.40
CA TYR A 317 18.05 11.59 -3.80
C TYR A 317 18.82 11.07 -5.01
N TYR A 318 18.89 9.75 -5.14
CA TYR A 318 19.65 9.10 -6.21
C TYR A 318 18.84 7.99 -6.87
N VAL A 319 18.69 8.06 -8.19
CA VAL A 319 18.07 6.99 -8.99
C VAL A 319 19.10 5.87 -9.20
N ASP A 320 18.66 4.63 -9.02
CA ASP A 320 19.46 3.42 -9.24
C ASP A 320 19.97 3.38 -10.69
N ARG A 321 21.29 3.12 -10.86
CA ARG A 321 21.93 2.97 -12.17
C ARG A 321 21.37 1.84 -13.01
N GLY A 322 20.77 0.81 -12.40
CA GLY A 322 20.11 -0.30 -13.07
C GLY A 322 18.77 0.04 -13.74
N THR A 323 18.29 1.29 -13.59
CA THR A 323 17.09 1.76 -14.28
C THR A 323 17.40 1.99 -15.76
N PRO A 324 16.64 1.42 -16.70
CA PRO A 324 16.89 1.60 -18.15
C PRO A 324 16.48 3.00 -18.62
N GLU A 325 17.10 3.49 -19.71
CA GLU A 325 16.61 4.66 -20.45
C GLU A 325 15.42 4.26 -21.35
N PRO A 326 14.48 5.18 -21.63
CA PRO A 326 14.38 6.59 -21.16
C PRO A 326 13.72 6.72 -19.76
N ILE A 327 13.42 5.62 -19.10
CA ILE A 327 12.74 5.59 -17.80
C ILE A 327 13.58 6.31 -16.74
N ARG A 328 14.88 6.05 -16.69
CA ARG A 328 15.78 6.64 -15.70
C ARG A 328 15.73 8.17 -15.72
N GLN A 329 15.76 8.77 -16.91
CA GLN A 329 15.62 10.21 -17.06
C GLN A 329 14.26 10.70 -16.55
N ALA A 330 13.16 10.01 -16.91
CA ALA A 330 11.83 10.36 -16.43
C ALA A 330 11.72 10.32 -14.89
N LEU A 331 12.35 9.34 -14.24
CA LEU A 331 12.36 9.25 -12.77
C LEU A 331 13.15 10.40 -12.13
N VAL A 332 14.31 10.78 -12.71
CA VAL A 332 15.10 11.94 -12.23
C VAL A 332 14.27 13.23 -12.37
N GLU A 333 13.67 13.47 -13.53
CA GLU A 333 12.86 14.65 -13.81
C GLU A 333 11.67 14.75 -12.87
N GLY A 334 10.86 13.68 -12.76
CA GLY A 334 9.65 13.69 -11.95
C GLY A 334 9.92 13.87 -10.46
N ALA A 335 10.89 13.14 -9.91
CA ALA A 335 11.25 13.30 -8.50
C ALA A 335 11.85 14.69 -8.20
N SER A 336 12.51 15.32 -9.17
CA SER A 336 13.07 16.68 -9.03
C SER A 336 11.99 17.76 -8.89
N TRP A 337 10.75 17.50 -9.25
CA TRP A 337 9.65 18.49 -9.13
C TRP A 337 9.46 18.98 -7.69
N TRP A 338 9.82 18.19 -6.67
CA TRP A 338 9.72 18.61 -5.27
C TRP A 338 10.50 19.88 -4.94
N ASP A 339 11.58 20.20 -5.66
CA ASP A 339 12.30 21.46 -5.45
C ASP A 339 11.39 22.71 -5.62
N GLN A 340 10.37 22.63 -6.49
CA GLN A 340 9.38 23.70 -6.66
C GLN A 340 8.53 23.91 -5.38
N ALA A 341 8.25 22.84 -4.63
CA ALA A 341 7.49 22.94 -3.37
C ALA A 341 8.37 23.50 -2.25
N PHE A 342 9.66 23.12 -2.20
CA PHE A 342 10.62 23.69 -1.25
C PHE A 342 10.85 25.18 -1.51
N GLN A 343 10.97 25.61 -2.77
CA GLN A 343 11.05 27.02 -3.14
C GLN A 343 9.80 27.78 -2.68
N ALA A 344 8.60 27.24 -2.89
CA ALA A 344 7.34 27.83 -2.42
C ALA A 344 7.26 27.93 -0.89
N ALA A 345 7.99 27.09 -0.15
CA ALA A 345 8.12 27.12 1.30
C ALA A 345 9.26 28.03 1.80
N GLY A 346 9.84 28.89 0.93
CA GLY A 346 10.88 29.88 1.30
C GLY A 346 12.31 29.37 1.20
N TRP A 347 12.56 28.17 0.69
CA TRP A 347 13.89 27.63 0.49
C TRP A 347 14.50 28.05 -0.86
N ALA A 348 15.83 28.09 -0.94
CA ALA A 348 16.54 28.38 -2.19
C ALA A 348 16.42 27.24 -3.20
N PRO A 349 16.49 27.53 -4.51
CA PRO A 349 16.59 26.53 -5.56
C PRO A 349 17.71 25.51 -5.29
N GLY A 350 17.43 24.23 -5.52
CA GLY A 350 18.37 23.16 -5.27
C GLY A 350 18.44 22.71 -3.80
N THR A 351 17.49 23.10 -2.95
CA THR A 351 17.31 22.53 -1.62
C THR A 351 16.89 21.07 -1.70
N PHE A 352 16.11 20.70 -2.70
CA PHE A 352 15.83 19.30 -3.05
C PHE A 352 16.45 18.96 -4.41
N ARG A 353 17.22 17.86 -4.46
CA ARG A 353 17.98 17.46 -5.65
C ARG A 353 17.82 15.99 -5.94
N VAL A 354 17.77 15.64 -7.23
CA VAL A 354 17.78 14.24 -7.69
C VAL A 354 18.84 14.07 -8.78
N SER A 355 19.59 13.00 -8.70
CA SER A 355 20.57 12.62 -9.71
C SER A 355 20.71 11.11 -9.81
N VAL A 356 21.43 10.61 -10.79
CA VAL A 356 21.80 9.19 -10.87
C VAL A 356 22.86 8.88 -9.82
N LEU A 357 22.78 7.73 -9.17
CA LEU A 357 23.72 7.30 -8.13
C LEU A 357 25.16 7.29 -8.69
N PRO A 358 26.13 8.01 -8.09
CA PRO A 358 27.49 8.09 -8.59
C PRO A 358 28.18 6.72 -8.68
N LYS A 359 29.07 6.56 -9.66
CA LYS A 359 29.89 5.34 -9.77
C LYS A 359 30.74 5.19 -8.50
N GLY A 360 30.69 4.01 -7.88
CA GLY A 360 31.40 3.73 -6.63
C GLY A 360 30.62 4.07 -5.34
N ALA A 361 29.53 4.84 -5.41
CA ALA A 361 28.64 5.00 -4.28
C ALA A 361 27.89 3.69 -3.99
N ASP A 362 27.78 3.37 -2.71
CA ASP A 362 27.10 2.17 -2.23
C ASP A 362 25.69 2.52 -1.72
N PRO A 363 24.61 1.98 -2.31
CA PRO A 363 23.25 2.27 -1.86
C PRO A 363 22.94 1.73 -0.45
N MET A 364 23.80 0.87 0.10
CA MET A 364 23.67 0.35 1.47
C MET A 364 24.08 1.39 2.54
N ASP A 365 24.88 2.37 2.16
CA ASP A 365 25.21 3.47 3.06
C ASP A 365 23.96 4.31 3.34
N VAL A 366 23.61 4.45 4.63
CA VAL A 366 22.39 5.14 5.06
C VAL A 366 22.34 6.61 4.63
N ARG A 367 23.48 7.22 4.27
CA ARG A 367 23.58 8.61 3.82
C ARG A 367 22.97 8.87 2.45
N TYR A 368 22.64 7.83 1.67
CA TYR A 368 22.04 7.94 0.34
C TYR A 368 20.55 7.63 0.37
N ASN A 369 19.68 8.59 0.04
CA ASN A 369 18.27 8.34 -0.28
C ASN A 369 18.20 7.75 -1.69
N ILE A 370 17.47 6.64 -1.86
CA ILE A 370 17.51 5.86 -3.10
C ILE A 370 16.12 5.76 -3.74
N ILE A 371 16.08 5.93 -5.06
CA ILE A 371 14.93 5.61 -5.91
C ILE A 371 15.33 4.42 -6.76
N GLN A 372 14.75 3.26 -6.48
CA GLN A 372 15.10 2.01 -7.14
C GLN A 372 14.00 1.52 -8.08
N TRP A 373 14.44 0.92 -9.20
CA TRP A 373 13.59 0.27 -10.19
C TRP A 373 13.59 -1.23 -9.96
N VAL A 374 12.41 -1.85 -9.71
CA VAL A 374 12.32 -3.27 -9.38
C VAL A 374 11.52 -4.06 -10.39
N ASN A 375 12.03 -5.22 -10.76
CA ASN A 375 11.32 -6.17 -11.59
C ASN A 375 10.51 -7.13 -10.71
N ARG A 376 9.26 -7.39 -11.09
CA ARG A 376 8.36 -8.30 -10.39
C ARG A 376 7.69 -9.27 -11.37
N TYR A 377 7.40 -10.46 -10.90
CA TYR A 377 6.58 -11.43 -11.62
C TYR A 377 5.12 -10.99 -11.70
N THR A 378 4.58 -10.45 -10.59
CA THR A 378 3.19 -9.98 -10.50
C THR A 378 3.09 -8.48 -10.64
N ARG A 379 1.89 -7.96 -10.93
CA ARG A 379 1.56 -6.57 -10.68
C ARG A 379 1.89 -6.21 -9.25
N GLY A 380 2.17 -4.95 -8.97
CA GLY A 380 2.45 -4.51 -7.63
C GLY A 380 2.44 -3.02 -7.46
N TRP A 381 2.19 -2.60 -6.24
CA TRP A 381 2.30 -1.22 -5.82
C TRP A 381 3.76 -0.77 -5.89
N SER A 382 3.98 0.44 -6.40
CA SER A 382 5.15 1.21 -6.04
C SER A 382 4.96 1.74 -4.63
N TYR A 383 6.03 2.07 -3.92
CA TYR A 383 5.93 2.61 -2.56
C TYR A 383 7.17 3.41 -2.17
N GLY A 384 6.97 4.44 -1.35
CA GLY A 384 8.01 5.13 -0.62
C GLY A 384 8.04 4.65 0.83
N ALA A 385 9.22 4.22 1.30
CA ALA A 385 9.47 3.82 2.68
C ALA A 385 10.64 4.61 3.26
N SER A 386 10.71 4.73 4.58
CA SER A 386 11.77 5.50 5.24
C SER A 386 12.28 4.80 6.47
N VAL A 387 13.57 4.93 6.72
CA VAL A 387 14.17 4.67 8.05
C VAL A 387 13.95 5.92 8.89
N ILE A 388 13.25 5.76 10.01
CA ILE A 388 12.79 6.86 10.86
C ILE A 388 13.34 6.64 12.27
N ASP A 389 13.75 7.71 12.94
CA ASP A 389 14.00 7.67 14.38
C ASP A 389 12.65 7.62 15.13
N PRO A 390 12.28 6.48 15.74
CA PRO A 390 10.96 6.34 16.37
C PRO A 390 10.85 7.11 17.69
N ARG A 391 11.87 7.84 18.11
CA ARG A 391 11.82 8.74 19.26
C ARG A 391 11.28 10.11 18.88
N THR A 392 11.53 10.56 17.65
CA THR A 392 11.32 11.95 17.21
C THR A 392 10.52 12.09 15.90
N GLY A 393 10.42 11.03 15.08
CA GLY A 393 9.87 11.08 13.73
C GLY A 393 10.85 11.63 12.69
N GLU A 394 12.14 11.87 13.03
CA GLU A 394 13.14 12.29 12.04
C GLU A 394 13.39 11.20 11.00
N ILE A 395 13.23 11.54 9.71
CA ILE A 395 13.53 10.62 8.60
C ILE A 395 15.05 10.66 8.35
N ILE A 396 15.69 9.50 8.46
CA ILE A 396 17.13 9.32 8.29
C ILE A 396 17.46 8.95 6.84
N LYS A 397 16.64 8.13 6.21
CA LYS A 397 16.82 7.65 4.83
C LYS A 397 15.48 7.42 4.17
N GLY A 398 15.29 8.01 2.98
CA GLY A 398 14.20 7.66 2.08
C GLY A 398 14.60 6.51 1.15
N ASN A 399 13.67 5.60 0.89
CA ASN A 399 13.83 4.46 -0.01
C ASN A 399 12.57 4.28 -0.86
N VAL A 400 12.65 4.75 -2.10
CA VAL A 400 11.57 4.66 -3.09
C VAL A 400 11.74 3.37 -3.90
N THR A 401 10.63 2.64 -4.09
CA THR A 401 10.60 1.40 -4.88
C THR A 401 9.56 1.50 -5.98
N LEU A 402 10.01 1.55 -7.23
CA LEU A 402 9.18 1.70 -8.43
C LEU A 402 9.14 0.37 -9.21
N GLY A 403 7.93 -0.14 -9.45
CA GLY A 403 7.72 -1.42 -10.14
C GLY A 403 7.77 -1.31 -11.66
N ALA A 404 8.62 -2.09 -12.31
CA ALA A 404 8.77 -2.14 -13.77
C ALA A 404 7.47 -2.53 -14.51
N GLY A 405 6.58 -3.28 -13.84
CA GLY A 405 5.27 -3.65 -14.36
C GLY A 405 4.38 -2.45 -14.66
N ARG A 406 4.58 -1.32 -13.96
CA ARG A 406 3.79 -0.11 -14.17
C ARG A 406 3.91 0.43 -15.60
N GLY A 407 5.12 0.63 -16.09
CA GLY A 407 5.32 1.13 -17.45
C GLY A 407 4.68 0.23 -18.51
N ARG A 408 4.73 -1.11 -18.31
CA ARG A 408 4.10 -2.07 -19.23
C ARG A 408 2.57 -2.01 -19.18
N GLN A 409 1.97 -1.74 -18.00
CA GLN A 409 0.54 -1.59 -17.85
C GLN A 409 0.02 -0.30 -18.51
N ASP A 410 0.70 0.81 -18.31
CA ASP A 410 0.33 2.08 -18.93
C ASP A 410 0.49 2.02 -20.45
N TYR A 411 1.54 1.32 -20.95
CA TYR A 411 1.71 1.10 -22.39
C TYR A 411 0.57 0.28 -22.98
N LEU A 412 0.12 -0.77 -22.28
CA LEU A 412 -1.01 -1.61 -22.69
C LEU A 412 -2.33 -0.82 -22.73
N ILE A 413 -2.54 0.07 -21.77
CA ILE A 413 -3.71 0.99 -21.77
C ILE A 413 -3.64 1.92 -22.98
N ALA A 414 -2.47 2.50 -23.26
CA ALA A 414 -2.27 3.39 -24.39
C ALA A 414 -2.43 2.66 -25.73
N GLU A 415 -1.91 1.43 -25.88
CA GLU A 415 -2.13 0.58 -27.09
C GLU A 415 -3.62 0.38 -27.36
N ALA A 416 -4.39 0.08 -26.30
CA ALA A 416 -5.83 -0.15 -26.41
C ALA A 416 -6.63 1.11 -26.78
N LEU A 417 -6.22 2.28 -26.28
CA LEU A 417 -6.87 3.57 -26.55
C LEU A 417 -6.53 4.12 -27.94
N LEU A 418 -5.28 4.03 -28.35
CA LEU A 418 -4.74 4.75 -29.51
C LEU A 418 -4.75 3.91 -30.80
N ALA A 419 -4.72 2.57 -30.71
CA ALA A 419 -4.44 1.67 -31.83
C ALA A 419 -3.19 2.17 -32.62
N PRO A 420 -1.99 2.19 -32.02
CA PRO A 420 -0.86 2.99 -32.50
C PRO A 420 -0.07 2.35 -33.64
N TYR A 421 -0.46 1.18 -34.14
CA TYR A 421 0.28 0.40 -35.13
C TYR A 421 -0.44 0.34 -36.48
N PRO A 422 -0.52 1.43 -37.24
CA PRO A 422 -1.11 1.38 -38.57
C PRO A 422 -0.35 0.39 -39.43
N HIS A 423 -1.07 -0.57 -40.02
CA HIS A 423 -0.50 -1.70 -40.79
C HIS A 423 0.49 -2.55 -40.00
N GLY A 424 0.37 -2.65 -38.66
CA GLY A 424 1.23 -3.44 -37.79
C GLY A 424 2.62 -2.85 -37.52
N ARG A 425 2.90 -1.66 -38.02
CA ARG A 425 4.23 -1.02 -37.89
C ARG A 425 4.32 -0.17 -36.63
N PRO A 426 5.45 -0.22 -35.89
CA PRO A 426 5.68 0.65 -34.76
C PRO A 426 5.84 2.12 -35.23
N PRO A 427 5.69 3.12 -34.33
CA PRO A 427 6.07 4.49 -34.59
C PRO A 427 7.51 4.61 -35.08
N ALA A 428 7.81 5.69 -35.81
CA ALA A 428 9.13 5.87 -36.44
C ALA A 428 10.27 6.01 -35.44
N ASP A 429 10.02 6.64 -34.30
CA ASP A 429 10.93 6.83 -33.19
C ASP A 429 10.18 7.01 -31.87
N GLU A 430 10.93 7.10 -30.77
CA GLU A 430 10.37 7.24 -29.41
C GLU A 430 9.63 8.57 -29.20
N ALA A 431 10.04 9.65 -29.87
CA ALA A 431 9.39 10.96 -29.74
C ALA A 431 7.99 10.97 -30.36
N HIS A 432 7.77 10.15 -31.40
CA HIS A 432 6.48 10.00 -32.10
C HIS A 432 5.63 8.83 -31.51
N ASP A 433 6.14 8.10 -30.54
CA ASP A 433 5.37 7.06 -29.82
C ASP A 433 4.53 7.70 -28.72
N ALA A 434 3.29 8.06 -29.03
CA ALA A 434 2.36 8.66 -28.08
C ALA A 434 2.07 7.75 -26.87
N ALA A 435 2.13 6.41 -27.05
CA ALA A 435 1.98 5.46 -25.97
C ALA A 435 3.18 5.51 -25.02
N LEU A 436 4.41 5.57 -25.54
CA LEU A 436 5.62 5.72 -24.72
C LEU A 436 5.62 7.08 -24.00
N GLN A 437 5.24 8.18 -24.68
CA GLN A 437 5.18 9.50 -24.05
C GLN A 437 4.19 9.55 -22.89
N MET A 438 3.02 8.91 -23.02
CA MET A 438 2.06 8.77 -21.94
C MET A 438 2.65 7.99 -20.75
N VAL A 439 3.36 6.88 -21.01
CA VAL A 439 4.06 6.11 -19.97
C VAL A 439 5.10 6.93 -19.24
N LEU A 440 5.94 7.67 -19.97
CA LEU A 440 6.99 8.49 -19.37
C LEU A 440 6.40 9.62 -18.52
N ALA A 441 5.29 10.23 -18.96
CA ALA A 441 4.57 11.23 -18.17
C ALA A 441 4.05 10.63 -16.86
N ARG A 442 3.46 9.46 -16.91
CA ARG A 442 3.02 8.76 -15.69
C ARG A 442 4.17 8.39 -14.76
N LEU A 443 5.30 7.92 -15.31
CA LEU A 443 6.47 7.55 -14.51
C LEU A 443 7.11 8.77 -13.82
N ARG A 444 7.09 9.96 -14.46
CA ARG A 444 7.48 11.22 -13.81
C ARG A 444 6.60 11.51 -12.60
N GLN A 445 5.29 11.44 -12.78
CA GLN A 445 4.31 11.67 -11.71
C GLN A 445 4.45 10.63 -10.59
N LEU A 446 4.66 9.35 -10.94
CA LEU A 446 4.85 8.28 -9.97
C LEU A 446 6.15 8.46 -9.17
N ALA A 447 7.25 8.86 -9.81
CA ALA A 447 8.51 9.15 -9.12
C ALA A 447 8.34 10.30 -8.11
N ALA A 448 7.61 11.35 -8.47
CA ALA A 448 7.27 12.43 -7.56
C ALA A 448 6.41 11.92 -6.39
N HIS A 449 5.37 11.12 -6.68
CA HIS A 449 4.46 10.55 -5.69
C HIS A 449 5.19 9.72 -4.63
N GLU A 450 5.96 8.72 -5.05
CA GLU A 450 6.65 7.83 -4.11
C GLU A 450 7.78 8.55 -3.34
N THR A 451 8.37 9.56 -3.96
CA THR A 451 9.31 10.45 -3.27
C THR A 451 8.60 11.26 -2.18
N GLY A 452 7.38 11.74 -2.43
CA GLY A 452 6.56 12.42 -1.45
C GLY A 452 6.33 11.62 -0.16
N HIS A 453 6.08 10.31 -0.28
CA HIS A 453 5.98 9.44 0.88
C HIS A 453 7.26 9.42 1.72
N THR A 454 8.42 9.47 1.09
CA THR A 454 9.71 9.53 1.78
C THR A 454 10.05 10.92 2.34
N LEU A 455 9.25 11.93 2.01
CA LEU A 455 9.23 13.24 2.67
C LEU A 455 8.25 13.31 3.86
N GLY A 456 7.53 12.21 4.13
CA GLY A 456 6.56 12.08 5.21
C GLY A 456 5.11 12.26 4.80
N LEU A 457 4.81 12.50 3.52
CA LEU A 457 3.48 12.84 3.03
C LEU A 457 2.58 11.60 2.89
N ALA A 458 1.34 11.73 3.32
CA ALA A 458 0.26 10.79 3.08
C ALA A 458 -0.52 11.16 1.80
N HIS A 459 -1.37 10.24 1.31
CA HIS A 459 -2.23 10.50 0.16
C HIS A 459 -3.25 11.60 0.44
N ASN A 460 -3.57 12.39 -0.60
CA ASN A 460 -4.75 13.24 -0.62
C ASN A 460 -5.64 12.89 -1.81
N PHE A 461 -6.63 12.04 -1.59
CA PHE A 461 -7.55 11.58 -2.63
C PHE A 461 -8.71 12.54 -2.92
N ALA A 462 -8.80 13.67 -2.23
CA ALA A 462 -9.72 14.74 -2.59
C ALA A 462 -9.14 15.70 -3.64
N ALA A 463 -7.86 15.59 -3.96
CA ALA A 463 -7.20 16.54 -4.84
C ALA A 463 -7.74 16.47 -6.29
N SER A 464 -8.13 15.29 -6.80
CA SER A 464 -8.77 15.12 -8.11
C SER A 464 -10.02 15.98 -8.29
N SER A 465 -10.74 16.27 -7.19
CA SER A 465 -11.96 17.09 -7.20
C SER A 465 -11.72 18.60 -7.16
N TYR A 466 -10.48 19.10 -7.05
CA TYR A 466 -10.21 20.53 -7.06
C TYR A 466 -10.49 21.14 -8.44
N PRO A 467 -11.04 22.36 -8.50
CA PRO A 467 -11.15 23.10 -9.77
C PRO A 467 -9.76 23.31 -10.38
N HIS A 468 -9.50 22.74 -11.55
CA HIS A 468 -8.23 22.86 -12.25
C HIS A 468 -8.38 22.66 -13.75
N SER A 469 -7.39 23.11 -14.52
CA SER A 469 -7.28 22.77 -15.94
C SER A 469 -6.63 21.39 -16.13
N PRO A 470 -6.90 20.68 -17.23
CA PRO A 470 -6.29 19.37 -17.50
C PRO A 470 -4.76 19.35 -17.52
N ASN A 471 -4.13 20.51 -17.77
CA ASN A 471 -2.67 20.65 -17.83
C ASN A 471 -2.03 21.01 -16.47
N GLN A 472 -2.82 21.07 -15.40
CA GLN A 472 -2.37 21.49 -14.09
C GLN A 472 -2.36 20.31 -13.12
N THR A 473 -1.21 20.03 -12.51
CA THR A 473 -1.12 19.12 -11.38
C THR A 473 -1.75 19.76 -10.14
N VAL A 474 -2.68 19.06 -9.51
CA VAL A 474 -3.32 19.50 -8.25
C VAL A 474 -2.61 18.95 -7.05
N SER A 475 -2.23 17.68 -7.09
CA SER A 475 -1.35 17.03 -6.14
C SER A 475 -0.70 15.80 -6.79
N VAL A 476 0.60 15.61 -6.57
CA VAL A 476 1.24 14.33 -6.90
C VAL A 476 0.91 13.25 -5.89
N MET A 477 0.37 13.61 -4.71
CA MET A 477 -0.03 12.64 -3.65
C MET A 477 -1.42 12.05 -3.85
N ASP A 478 -2.08 12.33 -4.98
CA ASP A 478 -3.25 11.63 -5.48
C ASP A 478 -2.87 10.53 -6.48
N TYR A 479 -3.82 9.65 -6.80
CA TYR A 479 -3.68 8.65 -7.86
C TYR A 479 -4.44 9.12 -9.10
N PRO A 480 -3.79 9.82 -10.05
CA PRO A 480 -4.46 10.33 -11.21
C PRO A 480 -4.84 9.18 -12.18
N PHE A 481 -6.03 9.28 -12.76
CA PHE A 481 -6.39 8.51 -13.95
C PHE A 481 -5.96 9.29 -15.21
N PRO A 482 -5.58 8.64 -16.32
CA PRO A 482 -5.14 9.38 -17.49
C PRO A 482 -6.26 10.30 -18.01
N TRP A 483 -5.96 11.58 -18.17
CA TRP A 483 -6.87 12.55 -18.78
C TRP A 483 -6.88 12.35 -20.29
N VAL A 484 -7.87 11.62 -20.78
CA VAL A 484 -8.02 11.31 -22.21
C VAL A 484 -9.20 12.09 -22.76
N THR A 485 -9.00 12.78 -23.87
CA THR A 485 -10.07 13.49 -24.60
C THR A 485 -10.32 12.80 -25.95
N VAL A 486 -11.40 13.16 -26.61
CA VAL A 486 -11.67 12.72 -28.01
C VAL A 486 -11.44 13.89 -28.92
N GLY A 487 -10.48 13.77 -29.82
CA GLY A 487 -10.16 14.78 -30.82
C GLY A 487 -11.27 14.93 -31.90
N PRO A 488 -11.17 15.96 -32.74
CA PRO A 488 -12.17 16.23 -33.80
C PRO A 488 -12.44 15.04 -34.74
N ASN A 489 -11.44 14.19 -34.93
CA ASN A 489 -11.53 13.01 -35.80
C ASN A 489 -12.04 11.73 -35.08
N GLY A 490 -12.55 11.87 -33.86
CA GLY A 490 -12.98 10.73 -33.03
C GLY A 490 -11.82 9.86 -32.49
N VAL A 491 -10.59 10.37 -32.52
CA VAL A 491 -9.39 9.68 -32.02
C VAL A 491 -9.17 10.11 -30.57
N PRO A 492 -8.97 9.14 -29.65
CA PRO A 492 -8.53 9.48 -28.29
C PRO A 492 -7.20 10.24 -28.30
N ASP A 493 -7.11 11.28 -27.49
CA ASP A 493 -5.92 12.12 -27.33
C ASP A 493 -5.37 11.97 -25.90
N VAL A 494 -4.12 11.54 -25.78
CA VAL A 494 -3.43 11.26 -24.51
C VAL A 494 -2.28 12.24 -24.24
N ARG A 495 -2.10 13.30 -25.05
CA ARG A 495 -0.98 14.25 -24.91
C ARG A 495 -0.93 14.93 -23.53
N HIS A 496 -2.08 15.06 -22.89
CA HIS A 496 -2.24 15.65 -21.57
C HIS A 496 -2.71 14.63 -20.52
N ALA A 497 -2.45 13.35 -20.78
CA ALA A 497 -2.90 12.26 -19.88
C ALA A 497 -2.41 12.45 -18.43
N TYR A 498 -1.21 12.99 -18.26
CA TYR A 498 -0.64 13.27 -16.95
C TYR A 498 0.09 14.62 -17.00
N PRO A 499 -0.38 15.63 -16.27
CA PRO A 499 0.26 16.94 -16.23
C PRO A 499 1.61 16.87 -15.51
N ALA A 500 2.52 17.80 -15.86
CA ALA A 500 3.85 17.88 -15.29
C ALA A 500 3.91 18.87 -14.13
N GLY A 501 4.90 18.66 -13.24
CA GLY A 501 5.20 19.54 -12.12
C GLY A 501 4.49 19.19 -10.82
N ILE A 502 4.77 19.98 -9.78
CA ILE A 502 4.25 19.78 -8.42
C ILE A 502 2.91 20.49 -8.23
N GLY A 503 2.02 19.91 -7.48
CA GLY A 503 0.67 20.40 -7.26
C GLY A 503 0.57 21.52 -6.22
N ILE A 504 -0.60 22.16 -6.24
CA ILE A 504 -0.90 23.24 -5.28
C ILE A 504 -1.02 22.72 -3.85
N TRP A 505 -1.58 21.50 -3.67
CA TRP A 505 -1.66 20.84 -2.37
C TRP A 505 -0.27 20.45 -1.86
N ASP A 506 0.59 19.96 -2.75
CA ASP A 506 1.95 19.56 -2.40
C ASP A 506 2.78 20.72 -1.85
N LYS A 507 2.58 21.93 -2.40
CA LYS A 507 3.20 23.17 -1.88
C LYS A 507 2.70 23.50 -0.47
N VAL A 508 1.41 23.29 -0.19
CA VAL A 508 0.83 23.47 1.16
C VAL A 508 1.44 22.50 2.16
N THR A 509 1.57 21.23 1.79
CA THR A 509 2.12 20.21 2.69
C THR A 509 3.61 20.44 2.97
N ILE A 510 4.41 20.81 1.96
CA ILE A 510 5.83 21.15 2.18
C ILE A 510 5.96 22.43 3.00
N ASP A 511 5.09 23.41 2.80
CA ASP A 511 5.05 24.61 3.65
C ASP A 511 4.76 24.24 5.12
N TYR A 512 3.76 23.40 5.36
CA TYR A 512 3.44 22.88 6.70
C TYR A 512 4.61 22.11 7.33
N GLY A 513 5.25 21.23 6.59
CA GLY A 513 6.25 20.30 7.13
C GLY A 513 7.67 20.86 7.21
N TYR A 514 8.05 21.75 6.30
CA TYR A 514 9.45 22.11 6.09
C TYR A 514 9.78 23.60 6.17
N ARG A 515 8.79 24.52 6.21
CA ARG A 515 9.08 25.92 6.52
C ARG A 515 9.52 26.04 7.98
N GLU A 516 10.57 26.76 8.23
CA GLU A 516 10.98 27.11 9.59
C GLU A 516 10.38 28.45 9.99
N TYR A 517 9.67 28.47 11.12
CA TYR A 517 8.96 29.62 11.66
C TYR A 517 9.64 30.22 12.89
N ASP A 518 10.27 29.37 13.72
CA ASP A 518 10.83 29.82 14.99
C ASP A 518 12.33 30.06 14.89
N ARG A 519 12.76 31.21 15.46
CA ARG A 519 14.14 31.64 15.59
C ARG A 519 14.71 31.38 16.99
N ASN A 520 13.86 31.04 17.97
CA ASN A 520 14.23 30.99 19.38
C ASN A 520 14.14 29.58 20.00
N GLY A 521 13.84 28.56 19.22
CA GLY A 521 13.77 27.17 19.69
C GLY A 521 12.55 26.84 20.56
N HIS A 522 11.48 27.62 20.47
CA HIS A 522 10.22 27.35 21.16
C HIS A 522 9.28 26.53 20.30
N PRO A 523 9.11 25.23 20.55
CA PRO A 523 8.34 24.34 19.68
C PRO A 523 6.83 24.65 19.62
N TYR A 524 6.32 25.50 20.49
CA TYR A 524 4.89 25.82 20.61
C TYR A 524 4.44 27.09 19.85
N GLU A 525 5.38 27.96 19.46
CA GLU A 525 5.02 29.17 18.68
C GLU A 525 4.66 28.83 17.21
N ASP A 526 5.09 27.69 16.72
CA ASP A 526 4.76 27.20 15.38
C ASP A 526 3.28 26.80 15.21
N ASP A 527 2.57 26.41 16.26
CA ASP A 527 1.21 25.84 16.16
C ASP A 527 0.21 26.84 15.52
N ALA A 528 0.32 28.12 15.84
CA ALA A 528 -0.51 29.17 15.23
C ALA A 528 -0.20 29.38 13.74
N ALA A 529 1.07 29.36 13.37
CA ALA A 529 1.51 29.47 11.99
C ALA A 529 1.10 28.24 11.17
N LEU A 530 1.26 27.05 11.71
CA LEU A 530 0.84 25.80 11.09
C LEU A 530 -0.69 25.76 10.88
N ALA A 531 -1.46 26.17 11.89
CA ALA A 531 -2.93 26.30 11.77
C ALA A 531 -3.32 27.33 10.71
N ALA A 532 -2.57 28.42 10.56
CA ALA A 532 -2.82 29.45 9.55
C ALA A 532 -2.62 28.93 8.12
N ILE A 533 -1.61 28.08 7.88
CA ILE A 533 -1.40 27.41 6.58
C ILE A 533 -2.63 26.59 6.21
N LEU A 534 -3.09 25.72 7.12
CA LEU A 534 -4.22 24.83 6.86
C LEU A 534 -5.53 25.61 6.69
N ARG A 535 -5.76 26.69 7.46
CA ARG A 535 -6.91 27.60 7.25
C ARG A 535 -6.86 28.23 5.86
N LYS A 536 -5.72 28.75 5.44
CA LYS A 536 -5.53 29.36 4.11
C LYS A 536 -5.76 28.35 2.98
N ALA A 537 -5.28 27.12 3.14
CA ALA A 537 -5.54 26.03 2.17
C ALA A 537 -7.04 25.78 2.05
N ARG A 538 -7.73 25.63 3.18
CA ARG A 538 -9.18 25.40 3.22
C ARG A 538 -9.98 26.57 2.62
N GLN A 539 -9.61 27.82 2.88
CA GLN A 539 -10.24 28.99 2.25
C GLN A 539 -10.11 29.01 0.73
N ARG A 540 -9.13 28.32 0.18
CA ARG A 540 -8.90 28.11 -1.25
C ARG A 540 -9.62 26.87 -1.80
N GLY A 541 -10.41 26.16 -0.99
CA GLY A 541 -11.09 24.93 -1.38
C GLY A 541 -10.17 23.71 -1.49
N LEU A 542 -8.98 23.76 -0.91
CA LEU A 542 -8.05 22.62 -0.91
C LEU A 542 -8.35 21.71 0.27
N GLU A 543 -9.12 20.67 0.02
CA GLU A 543 -9.56 19.71 1.02
C GLU A 543 -8.56 18.56 1.14
N TYR A 544 -8.56 17.91 2.31
CA TYR A 544 -7.74 16.75 2.56
C TYR A 544 -8.59 15.58 3.03
N ILE A 545 -8.60 14.52 2.23
CA ILE A 545 -9.21 13.22 2.56
C ILE A 545 -8.25 12.12 2.14
N THR A 546 -7.96 11.20 3.06
CA THR A 546 -6.94 10.17 2.85
C THR A 546 -7.54 8.75 2.75
N ASP A 547 -6.68 7.75 2.81
CA ASP A 547 -6.95 6.33 2.52
C ASP A 547 -8.17 5.74 3.23
N ALA A 548 -8.39 6.10 4.50
CA ALA A 548 -9.47 5.52 5.30
C ALA A 548 -10.87 5.77 4.70
N ASP A 549 -11.04 6.93 4.05
CA ASP A 549 -12.30 7.35 3.44
C ASP A 549 -12.31 7.19 1.91
N ALA A 550 -11.14 7.10 1.29
CA ALA A 550 -11.03 6.96 -0.16
C ALA A 550 -11.10 5.50 -0.63
N ARG A 551 -10.49 4.56 0.10
CA ARG A 551 -10.35 3.16 -0.34
C ARG A 551 -11.60 2.29 -0.18
N PRO A 552 -12.39 2.37 0.91
CA PRO A 552 -13.55 1.49 1.06
C PRO A 552 -14.62 1.78 -0.02
N PRO A 553 -15.13 0.75 -0.72
CA PRO A 553 -16.19 0.93 -1.74
C PRO A 553 -17.49 1.51 -1.17
N GLY A 554 -17.76 1.26 0.13
CA GLY A 554 -18.92 1.76 0.85
C GLY A 554 -18.74 3.15 1.45
N SER A 555 -17.56 3.79 1.33
CA SER A 555 -17.30 5.12 1.88
C SER A 555 -18.37 6.13 1.47
N ALA A 556 -18.71 7.03 2.40
CA ALA A 556 -19.68 8.08 2.19
C ALA A 556 -19.08 9.34 1.52
N GLN A 557 -17.75 9.52 1.55
CA GLN A 557 -17.10 10.74 1.07
C GLN A 557 -17.12 10.80 -0.46
N PRO A 558 -17.84 11.76 -1.09
CA PRO A 558 -18.09 11.76 -2.53
C PRO A 558 -16.91 12.34 -3.35
N GLN A 559 -15.99 13.07 -2.70
CA GLN A 559 -14.90 13.79 -3.37
C GLN A 559 -13.56 13.04 -3.30
N ALA A 560 -13.49 11.89 -2.63
CA ALA A 560 -12.24 11.18 -2.43
C ALA A 560 -12.27 9.78 -3.02
N HIS A 561 -11.49 9.57 -4.07
CA HIS A 561 -11.38 8.28 -4.71
C HIS A 561 -10.00 8.10 -5.37
N LEU A 562 -9.68 6.86 -5.76
CA LEU A 562 -8.42 6.49 -6.42
C LEU A 562 -8.66 6.36 -7.93
N TRP A 563 -7.77 6.95 -8.72
CA TRP A 563 -7.82 6.89 -10.20
C TRP A 563 -9.12 7.45 -10.79
N ASP A 564 -9.57 8.56 -10.26
CA ASP A 564 -10.66 9.35 -10.80
C ASP A 564 -10.15 10.71 -11.30
N ASN A 565 -11.03 11.43 -11.94
CA ASN A 565 -10.79 12.78 -12.44
C ASN A 565 -12.03 13.64 -12.22
N GLY A 566 -11.81 14.96 -12.24
CA GLY A 566 -12.87 15.96 -12.36
C GLY A 566 -13.58 16.31 -11.05
N THR A 567 -14.17 17.49 -11.03
CA THR A 567 -14.89 18.04 -9.88
C THR A 567 -16.28 17.42 -9.65
N ASP A 568 -16.83 16.76 -10.66
CA ASP A 568 -18.11 16.05 -10.64
C ASP A 568 -17.91 14.63 -11.17
N ALA A 569 -17.97 13.67 -10.28
CA ALA A 569 -17.68 12.26 -10.60
C ALA A 569 -18.67 11.66 -11.62
N ALA A 570 -19.93 12.12 -11.64
CA ALA A 570 -20.95 11.63 -12.56
C ALA A 570 -20.74 12.16 -13.98
N THR A 571 -20.51 13.46 -14.10
CA THR A 571 -20.19 14.11 -15.38
C THR A 571 -18.92 13.53 -16.00
N GLU A 572 -17.91 13.30 -15.18
CA GLU A 572 -16.66 12.70 -15.63
C GLU A 572 -16.85 11.23 -16.05
N LEU A 573 -17.70 10.46 -15.38
CA LEU A 573 -18.07 9.11 -15.82
C LEU A 573 -18.68 9.14 -17.22
N ASP A 574 -19.60 10.06 -17.48
CA ASP A 574 -20.23 10.22 -18.81
C ASP A 574 -19.20 10.58 -19.89
N ARG A 575 -18.23 11.43 -19.55
CA ARG A 575 -17.11 11.77 -20.44
C ARG A 575 -16.25 10.54 -20.74
N LEU A 576 -15.89 9.75 -19.73
CA LEU A 576 -15.09 8.54 -19.92
C LEU A 576 -15.83 7.45 -20.73
N LEU A 577 -17.14 7.32 -20.57
CA LEU A 577 -17.93 6.43 -21.41
C LEU A 577 -17.88 6.86 -22.89
N THR A 578 -17.86 8.17 -23.17
CA THR A 578 -17.69 8.72 -24.54
C THR A 578 -16.29 8.38 -25.09
N VAL A 579 -15.21 8.56 -24.29
CA VAL A 579 -13.84 8.18 -24.66
C VAL A 579 -13.74 6.68 -24.95
N ARG A 580 -14.31 5.86 -24.07
CA ARG A 580 -14.36 4.39 -24.24
C ARG A 580 -15.05 4.01 -25.55
N ALA A 581 -16.18 4.61 -25.85
CA ALA A 581 -16.91 4.34 -27.09
C ALA A 581 -16.10 4.72 -28.34
N ALA A 582 -15.39 5.84 -28.31
CA ALA A 582 -14.52 6.28 -29.39
C ALA A 582 -13.34 5.29 -29.60
N ALA A 583 -12.67 4.90 -28.52
CA ALA A 583 -11.58 3.93 -28.58
C ALA A 583 -12.05 2.53 -29.04
N MET A 584 -13.21 2.07 -28.56
CA MET A 584 -13.78 0.76 -28.93
C MET A 584 -14.07 0.67 -30.44
N LYS A 585 -14.50 1.76 -31.10
CA LYS A 585 -14.69 1.79 -32.56
C LYS A 585 -13.39 1.59 -33.35
N ARG A 586 -12.26 1.88 -32.76
CA ARG A 586 -10.92 1.79 -33.37
C ARG A 586 -10.16 0.53 -32.97
N PHE A 587 -10.62 -0.14 -31.91
CA PHE A 587 -9.96 -1.32 -31.35
C PHE A 587 -9.95 -2.47 -32.36
N GLY A 588 -8.78 -3.08 -32.56
CA GLY A 588 -8.59 -4.19 -33.49
C GLY A 588 -7.12 -4.42 -33.87
N LEU A 589 -6.86 -4.83 -35.11
CA LEU A 589 -5.52 -5.22 -35.57
C LEU A 589 -4.45 -4.13 -35.34
N ASN A 590 -4.82 -2.86 -35.47
CA ASN A 590 -3.90 -1.75 -35.25
C ASN A 590 -3.51 -1.54 -33.78
N CYS A 591 -4.09 -2.31 -32.84
CA CYS A 591 -3.67 -2.31 -31.44
C CYS A 591 -2.46 -3.22 -31.20
N ILE A 592 -2.05 -4.04 -32.17
CA ILE A 592 -0.94 -4.98 -32.05
C ILE A 592 0.01 -4.86 -33.24
N ARG A 593 1.28 -5.18 -33.03
CA ARG A 593 2.31 -5.18 -34.07
C ARG A 593 2.17 -6.40 -34.98
N GLU A 594 2.63 -6.29 -36.22
CA GLU A 594 2.79 -7.44 -37.10
C GLU A 594 3.63 -8.55 -36.45
N GLY A 595 3.25 -9.81 -36.64
CA GLY A 595 3.85 -10.97 -35.99
C GLY A 595 3.36 -11.27 -34.57
N THR A 596 2.53 -10.40 -33.99
CA THR A 596 1.92 -10.65 -32.67
C THR A 596 0.73 -11.59 -32.78
N PRO A 597 0.59 -12.63 -31.94
CA PRO A 597 -0.59 -13.47 -31.92
C PRO A 597 -1.89 -12.65 -31.64
N LEU A 598 -2.93 -12.86 -32.41
CA LEU A 598 -4.21 -12.15 -32.28
C LEU A 598 -4.82 -12.31 -30.87
N ALA A 599 -4.59 -13.42 -30.21
CA ALA A 599 -5.06 -13.65 -28.83
C ALA A 599 -4.56 -12.57 -27.83
N ARG A 600 -3.46 -11.82 -28.15
CA ARG A 600 -3.04 -10.67 -27.34
C ARG A 600 -4.11 -9.57 -27.27
N LEU A 601 -4.99 -9.48 -28.27
CA LEU A 601 -6.09 -8.52 -28.26
C LEU A 601 -7.04 -8.72 -27.07
N GLU A 602 -7.21 -9.96 -26.60
CA GLU A 602 -8.03 -10.23 -25.41
C GLU A 602 -7.49 -9.47 -24.17
N LYS A 603 -6.17 -9.50 -23.97
CA LYS A 603 -5.52 -8.77 -22.86
C LYS A 603 -5.63 -7.25 -23.01
N LEU A 604 -5.49 -6.74 -24.24
CA LEU A 604 -5.64 -5.32 -24.54
C LEU A 604 -7.10 -4.84 -24.38
N LEU A 605 -8.06 -5.71 -24.63
CA LEU A 605 -9.47 -5.40 -24.49
C LEU A 605 -9.87 -5.08 -23.04
N VAL A 606 -9.28 -5.75 -22.06
CA VAL A 606 -9.65 -5.61 -20.64
C VAL A 606 -9.60 -4.16 -20.16
N PRO A 607 -8.47 -3.42 -20.24
CA PRO A 607 -8.41 -2.04 -19.77
C PRO A 607 -9.32 -1.09 -20.56
N LEU A 608 -9.60 -1.37 -21.82
CA LEU A 608 -10.53 -0.58 -22.62
C LEU A 608 -11.99 -0.90 -22.27
N TYR A 609 -12.34 -2.16 -22.16
CA TYR A 609 -13.71 -2.59 -21.82
C TYR A 609 -14.13 -2.07 -20.44
N LEU A 610 -13.22 -2.09 -19.47
CA LEU A 610 -13.40 -1.60 -18.11
C LEU A 610 -12.79 -0.20 -17.86
N PHE A 611 -12.59 0.60 -18.90
CA PHE A 611 -11.92 1.91 -18.80
C PHE A 611 -12.60 2.86 -17.81
N HIS A 612 -13.90 2.76 -17.65
CA HIS A 612 -14.73 3.56 -16.77
C HIS A 612 -14.73 3.11 -15.31
N ARG A 613 -14.16 1.93 -14.97
CA ARG A 613 -14.39 1.25 -13.67
C ARG A 613 -14.09 2.11 -12.44
N TYR A 614 -13.01 2.87 -12.43
CA TYR A 614 -12.64 3.68 -11.27
C TYR A 614 -13.54 4.89 -11.10
N GLN A 615 -13.88 5.53 -12.21
CA GLN A 615 -14.83 6.63 -12.19
C GLN A 615 -16.24 6.16 -11.79
N THR A 616 -16.61 4.93 -12.12
CA THR A 616 -17.86 4.31 -11.63
C THR A 616 -17.86 4.18 -10.11
N VAL A 617 -16.72 3.82 -9.49
CA VAL A 617 -16.60 3.79 -8.02
C VAL A 617 -16.74 5.18 -7.44
N ALA A 618 -16.10 6.20 -8.04
CA ALA A 618 -16.23 7.59 -7.61
C ALA A 618 -17.68 8.08 -7.69
N ALA A 619 -18.34 7.88 -8.83
CA ALA A 619 -19.75 8.27 -9.02
C ALA A 619 -20.71 7.53 -8.07
N ALA A 620 -20.45 6.25 -7.78
CA ALA A 620 -21.26 5.49 -6.85
C ALA A 620 -21.18 6.02 -5.40
N LYS A 621 -20.05 6.64 -4.98
CA LYS A 621 -19.93 7.25 -3.64
C LYS A 621 -20.81 8.49 -3.46
N VAL A 622 -21.23 9.13 -4.53
CA VAL A 622 -22.17 10.26 -4.51
C VAL A 622 -23.56 9.80 -4.07
N ILE A 623 -23.96 8.55 -4.41
CA ILE A 623 -25.24 7.96 -4.06
C ILE A 623 -25.24 7.56 -2.58
N GLY A 624 -26.13 8.13 -1.77
CA GLY A 624 -26.10 8.01 -0.32
C GLY A 624 -24.83 8.63 0.28
N GLY A 625 -24.27 9.62 -0.40
CA GLY A 625 -23.02 10.30 0.00
C GLY A 625 -23.22 11.30 1.12
N LEU A 626 -22.15 11.54 1.87
CA LEU A 626 -22.05 12.54 2.93
C LEU A 626 -20.77 13.35 2.68
N ASP A 627 -20.90 14.64 2.41
CA ASP A 627 -19.75 15.56 2.33
C ASP A 627 -19.33 15.96 3.74
N TYR A 628 -18.13 15.54 4.14
CA TYR A 628 -17.57 15.83 5.46
C TYR A 628 -16.05 16.02 5.36
N ARG A 629 -15.49 16.60 6.41
CA ARG A 629 -14.06 16.90 6.51
C ARG A 629 -13.52 16.46 7.87
N TYR A 630 -12.20 16.35 7.98
CA TYR A 630 -11.54 16.10 9.27
C TYR A 630 -11.54 17.41 10.10
N ASN A 631 -12.68 17.70 10.71
CA ASN A 631 -12.88 18.94 11.46
C ASN A 631 -12.03 18.99 12.72
N VAL A 632 -11.39 20.15 12.94
CA VAL A 632 -10.70 20.51 14.18
C VAL A 632 -11.33 21.78 14.69
N ARG A 633 -11.69 21.83 15.98
CA ARG A 633 -12.33 23.00 16.60
C ARG A 633 -11.46 24.25 16.45
N GLY A 634 -12.02 25.34 15.97
CA GLY A 634 -11.31 26.59 15.67
C GLY A 634 -10.56 26.56 14.33
N GLY A 635 -10.66 25.47 13.57
CA GLY A 635 -10.02 25.30 12.26
C GLY A 635 -10.90 25.75 11.08
N GLY A 636 -12.06 26.37 11.31
CA GLY A 636 -13.06 26.68 10.27
C GLY A 636 -13.89 25.44 9.94
N GLU A 637 -14.60 24.92 10.92
CA GLU A 637 -15.40 23.69 10.85
C GLU A 637 -16.48 23.77 9.79
N MET A 638 -16.68 22.72 9.05
CA MET A 638 -17.81 22.51 8.15
C MET A 638 -18.64 21.34 8.65
N LEU A 639 -19.92 21.59 8.93
CA LEU A 639 -20.83 20.53 9.31
C LEU A 639 -21.00 19.52 8.16
N PRO A 640 -21.06 18.21 8.43
CA PRO A 640 -21.34 17.21 7.43
C PRO A 640 -22.67 17.47 6.74
N LYS A 641 -22.74 17.29 5.42
CA LYS A 641 -23.94 17.50 4.60
C LYS A 641 -24.21 16.28 3.75
N ILE A 642 -25.45 15.82 3.74
CA ILE A 642 -25.89 14.83 2.76
C ILE A 642 -25.71 15.45 1.37
N VAL A 643 -25.19 14.68 0.44
CA VAL A 643 -25.04 15.11 -0.95
C VAL A 643 -26.41 15.48 -1.52
N PRO A 644 -26.57 16.63 -2.21
CA PRO A 644 -27.86 17.04 -2.74
C PRO A 644 -28.56 15.98 -3.58
N ALA A 645 -29.85 15.79 -3.38
CA ALA A 645 -30.63 14.74 -4.05
C ALA A 645 -30.54 14.77 -5.59
N ALA A 646 -30.39 15.95 -6.20
CA ALA A 646 -30.19 16.08 -7.65
C ALA A 646 -28.86 15.48 -8.11
N GLU A 647 -27.78 15.71 -7.37
CA GLU A 647 -26.47 15.17 -7.66
C GLU A 647 -26.46 13.63 -7.50
N GLN A 648 -27.10 13.11 -6.44
CA GLN A 648 -27.24 11.67 -6.25
C GLN A 648 -28.02 11.01 -7.41
N ARG A 649 -29.10 11.63 -7.88
CA ARG A 649 -29.88 11.11 -9.02
C ARG A 649 -29.08 11.17 -10.32
N HIS A 650 -28.30 12.23 -10.54
CA HIS A 650 -27.40 12.32 -11.68
C HIS A 650 -26.34 11.20 -11.64
N ALA A 651 -25.71 11.00 -10.49
CA ALA A 651 -24.73 9.94 -10.28
C ALA A 651 -25.36 8.55 -10.51
N LEU A 652 -26.55 8.29 -9.99
CA LEU A 652 -27.27 7.04 -10.24
C LEU A 652 -27.51 6.83 -11.73
N ALA A 653 -28.00 7.84 -12.44
CA ALA A 653 -28.27 7.77 -13.87
C ALA A 653 -26.98 7.47 -14.66
N SER A 654 -25.85 8.09 -14.32
CA SER A 654 -24.56 7.84 -14.98
C SER A 654 -24.00 6.45 -14.66
N VAL A 655 -24.09 6.00 -13.39
CA VAL A 655 -23.67 4.65 -13.01
C VAL A 655 -24.49 3.58 -13.74
N LEU A 656 -25.81 3.76 -13.87
CA LEU A 656 -26.68 2.80 -14.55
C LEU A 656 -26.36 2.66 -16.04
N LYS A 657 -25.75 3.66 -16.71
CA LYS A 657 -25.27 3.51 -18.10
C LYS A 657 -24.25 2.40 -18.24
N THR A 658 -23.48 2.08 -17.18
CA THR A 658 -22.49 1.00 -17.20
C THR A 658 -23.12 -0.39 -17.18
N LEU A 659 -24.42 -0.53 -16.87
CA LEU A 659 -25.20 -1.75 -16.95
C LEU A 659 -25.95 -1.90 -18.27
N SER A 660 -25.92 -0.89 -19.14
CA SER A 660 -26.66 -0.92 -20.42
C SER A 660 -26.18 -2.06 -21.31
N PRO A 661 -27.07 -2.93 -21.81
CA PRO A 661 -26.70 -3.99 -22.76
C PRO A 661 -25.95 -3.47 -23.99
N ALA A 662 -26.36 -2.33 -24.53
CA ALA A 662 -25.69 -1.70 -25.69
C ALA A 662 -24.23 -1.33 -25.38
N MET A 663 -23.94 -0.85 -24.19
CA MET A 663 -22.58 -0.51 -23.74
C MET A 663 -21.72 -1.75 -23.48
N LEU A 664 -22.31 -2.83 -22.99
CA LEU A 664 -21.63 -4.08 -22.64
C LEU A 664 -21.45 -5.04 -23.82
N THR A 665 -22.23 -4.87 -24.89
CA THR A 665 -22.15 -5.75 -26.06
C THR A 665 -20.97 -5.38 -26.94
N LEU A 666 -20.10 -6.38 -27.23
CA LEU A 666 -18.99 -6.21 -28.15
C LEU A 666 -19.44 -6.27 -29.61
N PRO A 667 -18.87 -5.46 -30.51
CA PRO A 667 -19.17 -5.50 -31.94
C PRO A 667 -18.87 -6.89 -32.54
N PRO A 668 -19.72 -7.46 -33.39
CA PRO A 668 -19.47 -8.76 -34.02
C PRO A 668 -18.17 -8.85 -34.82
N GLY A 669 -17.74 -7.75 -35.43
CA GLY A 669 -16.45 -7.66 -36.13
C GLY A 669 -15.25 -7.85 -35.21
N LEU A 670 -15.33 -7.34 -33.99
CA LEU A 670 -14.27 -7.49 -32.98
C LEU A 670 -14.18 -8.94 -32.51
N LEU A 671 -15.32 -9.62 -32.28
CA LEU A 671 -15.32 -11.02 -31.84
C LEU A 671 -14.58 -11.95 -32.79
N LYS A 672 -14.60 -11.65 -34.09
CA LYS A 672 -13.84 -12.41 -35.10
C LYS A 672 -12.32 -12.28 -34.97
N LEU A 673 -11.85 -11.25 -34.27
CA LEU A 673 -10.42 -10.98 -34.02
C LEU A 673 -9.91 -11.58 -32.71
N LEU A 674 -10.74 -12.26 -31.94
CA LEU A 674 -10.42 -12.84 -30.63
C LEU A 674 -10.39 -14.39 -30.71
N PRO A 675 -9.39 -15.01 -31.39
CA PRO A 675 -9.28 -16.46 -31.47
C PRO A 675 -8.82 -17.05 -30.13
N PRO A 676 -8.96 -18.38 -29.97
CA PRO A 676 -8.33 -19.09 -28.86
C PRO A 676 -6.83 -18.84 -28.76
N HIS A 677 -6.30 -18.91 -27.54
CA HIS A 677 -4.86 -18.75 -27.29
C HIS A 677 -4.07 -19.89 -27.95
N PRO A 678 -3.03 -19.58 -28.74
CA PRO A 678 -2.18 -20.60 -29.35
C PRO A 678 -1.29 -21.31 -28.32
N PRO A 679 -0.73 -22.49 -28.65
CA PRO A 679 0.29 -23.14 -27.81
C PRO A 679 1.42 -22.18 -27.42
N GLY A 680 1.82 -22.21 -26.15
CA GLY A 680 2.84 -21.30 -25.60
C GLY A 680 2.32 -19.97 -25.09
N LEU A 681 1.08 -19.58 -25.42
CA LEU A 681 0.42 -18.40 -24.85
C LEU A 681 -0.80 -18.85 -24.03
N ARG A 682 -0.73 -18.71 -22.71
CA ARG A 682 -1.82 -19.11 -21.81
C ARG A 682 -2.62 -17.89 -21.38
N ARG A 683 -3.94 -18.07 -21.26
CA ARG A 683 -4.81 -17.09 -20.57
C ARG A 683 -4.38 -16.96 -19.12
N THR A 684 -4.34 -15.75 -18.62
CA THR A 684 -3.92 -15.42 -17.25
C THR A 684 -5.08 -14.80 -16.48
N MET A 685 -4.86 -14.42 -15.24
CA MET A 685 -5.85 -13.65 -14.47
C MET A 685 -6.06 -12.22 -14.99
N GLU A 686 -5.24 -11.78 -15.95
CA GLU A 686 -5.33 -10.47 -16.59
C GLU A 686 -6.42 -10.39 -17.68
N GLU A 687 -6.94 -11.53 -18.11
CA GLU A 687 -8.03 -11.64 -19.09
C GLU A 687 -9.36 -11.99 -18.38
N PHE A 688 -10.49 -11.76 -19.07
CA PHE A 688 -11.80 -12.14 -18.55
C PHE A 688 -11.92 -13.65 -18.34
N PRO A 689 -12.61 -14.11 -17.29
CA PRO A 689 -12.95 -15.51 -17.17
C PRO A 689 -13.86 -15.95 -18.33
N ALA A 690 -13.81 -17.22 -18.71
CA ALA A 690 -14.63 -17.77 -19.78
C ALA A 690 -15.31 -19.06 -19.34
N ARG A 691 -16.59 -19.22 -19.71
CA ARG A 691 -17.38 -20.45 -19.54
C ARG A 691 -17.47 -21.26 -20.85
N THR A 692 -16.98 -20.69 -21.94
CA THR A 692 -16.99 -21.28 -23.30
C THR A 692 -15.70 -22.06 -23.61
N GLY A 693 -14.91 -22.41 -22.62
CA GLY A 693 -13.66 -23.14 -22.78
C GLY A 693 -12.54 -22.28 -23.38
N ALA A 694 -11.99 -22.67 -24.52
CA ALA A 694 -10.87 -21.97 -25.13
C ALA A 694 -11.24 -20.65 -25.82
N THR A 695 -12.51 -20.49 -26.20
CA THR A 695 -12.99 -19.32 -26.93
C THR A 695 -13.19 -18.12 -26.01
N PHE A 696 -13.12 -16.92 -26.57
CA PHE A 696 -13.50 -15.70 -25.85
C PHE A 696 -15.00 -15.74 -25.51
N ASP A 697 -15.35 -15.32 -24.29
CA ASP A 697 -16.72 -15.35 -23.77
C ASP A 697 -17.25 -13.93 -23.52
N PRO A 698 -17.96 -13.34 -24.48
CA PRO A 698 -18.46 -11.98 -24.38
C PRO A 698 -19.56 -11.82 -23.31
N ILE A 699 -20.30 -12.90 -23.02
CA ILE A 699 -21.37 -12.87 -22.01
C ILE A 699 -20.75 -12.85 -20.61
N THR A 700 -19.78 -13.71 -20.35
CA THR A 700 -19.07 -13.70 -19.06
C THR A 700 -18.28 -12.40 -18.83
N ALA A 701 -17.77 -11.75 -19.90
CA ALA A 701 -17.18 -10.42 -19.79
C ALA A 701 -18.22 -9.36 -19.37
N ALA A 702 -19.44 -9.43 -19.91
CA ALA A 702 -20.56 -8.56 -19.51
C ALA A 702 -21.03 -8.85 -18.09
N ASP A 703 -21.16 -10.12 -17.68
CA ASP A 703 -21.46 -10.53 -16.29
C ASP A 703 -20.45 -9.90 -15.31
N SER A 704 -19.19 -9.99 -15.65
CA SER A 704 -18.08 -9.47 -14.81
C SER A 704 -18.16 -7.94 -14.62
N ALA A 705 -18.46 -7.19 -15.69
CA ALA A 705 -18.64 -5.75 -15.64
C ALA A 705 -19.92 -5.36 -14.88
N ALA A 706 -21.01 -6.10 -15.09
CA ALA A 706 -22.27 -5.87 -14.39
C ALA A 706 -22.15 -6.14 -12.89
N ASP A 707 -21.57 -7.28 -12.50
CA ASP A 707 -21.35 -7.63 -11.09
C ASP A 707 -20.45 -6.60 -10.39
N PHE A 708 -19.45 -6.03 -11.09
CA PHE A 708 -18.63 -4.94 -10.56
C PHE A 708 -19.49 -3.72 -10.21
N THR A 709 -20.35 -3.25 -11.11
CA THR A 709 -21.24 -2.11 -10.88
C THR A 709 -22.29 -2.40 -9.82
N LEU A 710 -22.91 -3.58 -9.87
CA LEU A 710 -23.93 -3.99 -8.91
C LEU A 710 -23.40 -4.12 -7.48
N ALA A 711 -22.13 -4.56 -7.31
CA ALA A 711 -21.48 -4.60 -6.00
C ALA A 711 -21.21 -3.19 -5.41
N LEU A 712 -21.13 -2.17 -6.27
CA LEU A 712 -21.06 -0.77 -5.82
C LEU A 712 -22.43 -0.21 -5.45
N LEU A 713 -23.44 -0.45 -6.27
CA LEU A 713 -24.81 0.05 -6.04
C LEU A 713 -25.42 -0.59 -4.78
N PHE A 714 -25.28 -1.90 -4.61
CA PHE A 714 -25.82 -2.65 -3.48
C PHE A 714 -24.70 -2.98 -2.46
N ASN A 715 -24.05 -1.93 -1.99
CA ASN A 715 -23.07 -2.01 -0.90
C ASN A 715 -23.80 -1.75 0.43
N PRO A 716 -23.64 -2.62 1.46
CA PRO A 716 -24.39 -2.53 2.72
C PRO A 716 -24.36 -1.16 3.39
N GLU A 717 -23.17 -0.54 3.43
CA GLU A 717 -23.01 0.78 4.05
C GLU A 717 -23.82 1.85 3.29
N ARG A 718 -23.83 1.80 1.97
CA ARG A 718 -24.59 2.71 1.11
C ARG A 718 -26.08 2.46 1.23
N ASP A 719 -26.50 1.22 1.20
CA ASP A 719 -27.91 0.84 1.25
C ASP A 719 -28.54 1.26 2.58
N ASN A 720 -27.84 1.05 3.67
CA ASN A 720 -28.27 1.50 5.00
C ASN A 720 -28.34 3.05 5.09
N ARG A 721 -27.41 3.79 4.45
CA ARG A 721 -27.48 5.26 4.38
C ARG A 721 -28.64 5.76 3.52
N LEU A 722 -28.93 5.12 2.41
CA LEU A 722 -30.10 5.47 1.58
C LEU A 722 -31.39 5.39 2.39
N VAL A 723 -31.57 4.33 3.18
CA VAL A 723 -32.73 4.20 4.10
C VAL A 723 -32.72 5.31 5.13
N GLN A 724 -31.59 5.56 5.78
CA GLN A 724 -31.45 6.57 6.83
C GLN A 724 -31.67 7.99 6.30
N TYR A 725 -31.08 8.36 5.18
CA TYR A 725 -31.12 9.73 4.65
C TYR A 725 -32.48 10.04 4.05
N HIS A 726 -33.13 9.09 3.39
CA HIS A 726 -34.51 9.26 2.92
C HIS A 726 -35.49 9.42 4.08
N ALA A 727 -35.26 8.73 5.20
CA ALA A 727 -36.07 8.91 6.41
C ALA A 727 -35.91 10.30 7.07
N GLN A 728 -34.72 10.93 6.92
CA GLN A 728 -34.45 12.28 7.39
C GLN A 728 -35.05 13.35 6.44
N ASN A 729 -35.06 13.08 5.15
CA ASN A 729 -35.55 13.96 4.10
C ASN A 729 -36.08 13.15 2.93
N ALA A 730 -37.37 13.12 2.72
CA ALA A 730 -38.03 12.38 1.66
C ALA A 730 -37.64 12.85 0.23
N ALA A 731 -36.98 13.96 0.07
CA ALA A 731 -36.42 14.40 -1.22
C ALA A 731 -35.18 13.60 -1.64
N GLU A 732 -34.47 13.00 -0.68
CA GLU A 732 -33.30 12.16 -0.95
C GLU A 732 -33.71 10.85 -1.64
N PRO A 733 -32.86 10.27 -2.50
CA PRO A 733 -33.15 8.97 -3.12
C PRO A 733 -33.38 7.89 -2.07
N SER A 734 -34.44 7.10 -2.24
CA SER A 734 -34.70 5.91 -1.41
C SER A 734 -33.98 4.69 -2.00
N LEU A 735 -33.71 3.69 -1.16
CA LEU A 735 -33.22 2.39 -1.63
C LEU A 735 -34.17 1.75 -2.64
N GLN A 736 -35.48 1.86 -2.46
CA GLN A 736 -36.48 1.40 -3.40
C GLN A 736 -36.28 2.02 -4.79
N GLN A 737 -36.12 3.36 -4.85
CA GLN A 737 -35.87 4.07 -6.12
C GLN A 737 -34.59 3.59 -6.82
N VAL A 738 -33.52 3.31 -6.07
CA VAL A 738 -32.28 2.76 -6.62
C VAL A 738 -32.48 1.37 -7.19
N ILE A 739 -33.23 0.49 -6.48
CA ILE A 739 -33.55 -0.86 -6.96
C ILE A 739 -34.40 -0.79 -8.24
N GLU A 740 -35.47 0.01 -8.24
CA GLU A 740 -36.35 0.16 -9.41
C GLU A 740 -35.59 0.72 -10.64
N ALA A 741 -34.74 1.74 -10.44
CA ALA A 741 -33.93 2.32 -11.49
C ALA A 741 -32.95 1.27 -12.05
N THR A 742 -32.36 0.43 -11.19
CA THR A 742 -31.46 -0.66 -11.60
C THR A 742 -32.19 -1.72 -12.41
N LEU A 743 -33.38 -2.14 -12.00
CA LEU A 743 -34.22 -3.08 -12.76
C LEU A 743 -34.62 -2.54 -14.14
N ASN A 744 -34.74 -1.23 -14.28
CA ASN A 744 -35.08 -0.57 -15.56
C ASN A 744 -33.88 -0.25 -16.44
N SER A 745 -32.63 -0.49 -16.00
CA SER A 745 -31.40 -0.13 -16.73
C SER A 745 -31.10 -1.03 -17.93
N THR A 746 -31.74 -2.19 -18.01
CA THR A 746 -31.48 -3.23 -19.03
C THR A 746 -32.32 -3.09 -20.31
N GLN A 747 -32.97 -1.94 -20.50
CA GLN A 747 -33.76 -1.72 -21.71
C GLN A 747 -32.88 -1.70 -22.96
N VAL A 748 -33.38 -2.33 -24.04
CA VAL A 748 -32.73 -2.37 -25.35
C VAL A 748 -33.57 -1.71 -26.41
N ALA A 749 -32.91 -1.15 -27.43
CA ALA A 749 -33.60 -0.51 -28.55
C ALA A 749 -34.38 -1.56 -29.42
N ALA A 750 -35.40 -1.10 -30.12
CA ALA A 750 -36.07 -1.92 -31.14
C ALA A 750 -35.04 -2.33 -32.21
N GLY A 751 -34.97 -3.64 -32.50
CA GLY A 751 -34.00 -4.20 -33.45
C GLY A 751 -32.62 -4.53 -32.86
N ALA A 752 -32.49 -4.60 -31.54
CA ALA A 752 -31.26 -5.05 -30.88
C ALA A 752 -30.78 -6.41 -31.43
N SER A 753 -29.43 -6.59 -31.50
CA SER A 753 -28.82 -7.82 -32.00
C SER A 753 -29.13 -9.02 -31.10
N GLY A 754 -28.98 -10.23 -31.63
CA GLY A 754 -29.14 -11.46 -30.84
C GLY A 754 -28.19 -11.49 -29.66
N LEU A 755 -26.92 -11.06 -29.82
CA LEU A 755 -25.94 -11.00 -28.75
C LEU A 755 -26.31 -9.93 -27.71
N GLU A 756 -26.80 -8.77 -28.13
CA GLU A 756 -27.25 -7.73 -27.20
C GLU A 756 -28.43 -8.20 -26.34
N LEU A 757 -29.34 -9.00 -26.91
CA LEU A 757 -30.43 -9.62 -26.15
C LEU A 757 -29.91 -10.65 -25.15
N GLU A 758 -28.86 -11.43 -25.47
CA GLU A 758 -28.22 -12.33 -24.51
C GLU A 758 -27.49 -11.60 -23.41
N VAL A 759 -26.77 -10.51 -23.74
CA VAL A 759 -26.15 -9.63 -22.74
C VAL A 759 -27.21 -9.00 -21.84
N LYS A 760 -28.35 -8.57 -22.39
CA LYS A 760 -29.48 -8.10 -21.59
C LYS A 760 -29.91 -9.15 -20.55
N ARG A 761 -30.15 -10.39 -20.98
CA ARG A 761 -30.56 -11.50 -20.11
C ARG A 761 -29.51 -11.77 -19.02
N ALA A 762 -28.23 -11.76 -19.42
CA ALA A 762 -27.13 -11.94 -18.50
C ALA A 762 -27.11 -10.85 -17.40
N VAL A 763 -27.25 -9.57 -17.76
CA VAL A 763 -27.33 -8.47 -16.81
C VAL A 763 -28.56 -8.57 -15.91
N GLU A 764 -29.72 -8.96 -16.44
CA GLU A 764 -30.95 -9.19 -15.65
C GLU A 764 -30.74 -10.27 -14.60
N ASP A 765 -30.11 -11.40 -14.97
CA ASP A 765 -29.72 -12.46 -14.03
C ASP A 765 -28.77 -11.92 -12.93
N ARG A 766 -27.78 -11.11 -13.29
CA ARG A 766 -26.86 -10.51 -12.29
C ARG A 766 -27.58 -9.55 -11.34
N ILE A 767 -28.56 -8.78 -11.81
CA ILE A 767 -29.39 -7.90 -10.98
C ILE A 767 -30.18 -8.71 -9.97
N VAL A 768 -30.86 -9.81 -10.41
CA VAL A 768 -31.59 -10.68 -9.49
C VAL A 768 -30.66 -11.28 -8.42
N GLU A 769 -29.49 -11.77 -8.82
CA GLU A 769 -28.49 -12.30 -7.89
C GLU A 769 -27.98 -11.22 -6.89
N ALA A 770 -27.78 -9.99 -7.34
CA ALA A 770 -27.37 -8.90 -6.48
C ALA A 770 -28.45 -8.56 -5.45
N LEU A 771 -29.72 -8.52 -5.85
CA LEU A 771 -30.86 -8.28 -4.95
C LEU A 771 -31.05 -9.43 -3.94
N LEU A 772 -30.82 -10.68 -4.36
CA LEU A 772 -30.85 -11.84 -3.46
C LEU A 772 -29.70 -11.75 -2.42
N ARG A 773 -28.51 -11.30 -2.85
CA ARG A 773 -27.38 -11.04 -1.93
C ARG A 773 -27.75 -9.94 -0.90
N LEU A 774 -28.28 -8.81 -1.37
CA LEU A 774 -28.75 -7.72 -0.51
C LEU A 774 -29.80 -8.21 0.50
N ALA A 775 -30.82 -8.95 0.06
CA ALA A 775 -31.89 -9.48 0.91
C ALA A 775 -31.42 -10.50 1.95
N ALA A 776 -30.26 -11.15 1.73
CA ALA A 776 -29.67 -12.16 2.59
C ALA A 776 -28.51 -11.63 3.46
N ASN A 777 -27.99 -10.43 3.20
CA ASN A 777 -26.77 -9.93 3.80
C ASN A 777 -26.96 -9.62 5.31
N HIS A 778 -26.00 -10.02 6.13
CA HIS A 778 -26.02 -9.82 7.57
C HIS A 778 -25.60 -8.41 7.99
N GLU A 779 -24.88 -7.70 7.17
CA GLU A 779 -24.41 -6.32 7.42
C GLU A 779 -25.50 -5.28 7.19
N ASP A 780 -26.58 -5.66 6.47
CA ASP A 780 -27.73 -4.79 6.22
C ASP A 780 -28.69 -4.73 7.39
N THR A 781 -29.31 -3.55 7.59
CA THR A 781 -30.36 -3.35 8.60
C THR A 781 -31.62 -4.18 8.28
N ALA A 782 -32.51 -4.31 9.25
CA ALA A 782 -33.77 -5.02 9.05
C ALA A 782 -34.63 -4.34 7.97
N GLU A 783 -34.65 -3.02 7.94
CA GLU A 783 -35.40 -2.18 6.99
C GLU A 783 -34.83 -2.34 5.57
N THR A 784 -33.52 -2.28 5.41
CA THR A 784 -32.82 -2.49 4.11
C THR A 784 -33.21 -3.85 3.54
N LYS A 785 -33.11 -4.90 4.35
CA LYS A 785 -33.51 -6.26 3.94
C LYS A 785 -35.00 -6.39 3.64
N ALA A 786 -35.86 -5.70 4.40
CA ALA A 786 -37.30 -5.72 4.16
C ALA A 786 -37.66 -5.08 2.81
N ILE A 787 -37.06 -3.93 2.48
CA ILE A 787 -37.23 -3.28 1.19
C ILE A 787 -36.76 -4.20 0.05
N ALA A 788 -35.54 -4.75 0.15
CA ALA A 788 -35.02 -5.67 -0.87
C ALA A 788 -35.90 -6.91 -1.08
N ARG A 789 -36.43 -7.49 0.00
CA ARG A 789 -37.36 -8.63 -0.06
C ARG A 789 -38.68 -8.24 -0.68
N TYR A 790 -39.22 -7.07 -0.35
CA TYR A 790 -40.45 -6.56 -0.97
C TYR A 790 -40.26 -6.40 -2.48
N GLU A 791 -39.18 -5.78 -2.94
CA GLU A 791 -38.89 -5.60 -4.35
C GLU A 791 -38.66 -6.94 -5.08
N LEU A 792 -38.01 -7.92 -4.44
CA LEU A 792 -37.90 -9.28 -4.98
C LEU A 792 -39.29 -9.96 -5.15
N MET A 793 -40.23 -9.74 -4.22
CA MET A 793 -41.61 -10.25 -4.35
C MET A 793 -42.32 -9.59 -5.54
N GLN A 794 -42.18 -8.27 -5.70
CA GLN A 794 -42.76 -7.53 -6.84
C GLN A 794 -42.15 -8.03 -8.17
N LEU A 795 -40.83 -8.18 -8.21
CA LEU A 795 -40.12 -8.69 -9.38
C LEU A 795 -40.62 -10.09 -9.77
N ARG A 796 -40.66 -11.02 -8.80
CA ARG A 796 -41.21 -12.39 -9.04
C ARG A 796 -42.60 -12.34 -9.63
N ASN A 797 -43.50 -11.50 -9.11
CA ASN A 797 -44.86 -11.36 -9.62
C ASN A 797 -44.89 -10.82 -11.06
N ARG A 798 -44.01 -9.81 -11.35
CA ARG A 798 -43.86 -9.28 -12.73
C ARG A 798 -43.34 -10.34 -13.70
N LEU A 799 -42.34 -11.13 -13.34
CA LEU A 799 -41.78 -12.20 -14.18
C LEU A 799 -42.78 -13.27 -14.51
N ARG A 800 -43.69 -13.60 -13.59
CA ARG A 800 -44.79 -14.56 -13.80
C ARG A 800 -45.90 -13.99 -14.67
N ALA A 801 -46.25 -12.72 -14.48
CA ALA A 801 -47.32 -12.06 -15.25
C ALA A 801 -46.93 -11.78 -16.71
N LYS A 802 -45.63 -11.54 -16.96
CA LYS A 802 -45.07 -11.19 -18.28
C LYS A 802 -43.88 -12.11 -18.61
N PRO A 803 -44.14 -13.36 -18.98
CA PRO A 803 -43.04 -14.34 -19.15
C PRO A 803 -42.16 -14.10 -20.38
N GLY A 804 -42.44 -13.09 -21.20
CA GLY A 804 -41.68 -12.79 -22.42
C GLY A 804 -42.22 -13.51 -23.69
N SER A 805 -41.89 -12.95 -24.85
CA SER A 805 -42.35 -13.49 -26.15
C SER A 805 -41.45 -14.61 -26.67
N LYS A 806 -40.11 -14.51 -26.45
CA LYS A 806 -39.14 -15.51 -26.90
C LYS A 806 -38.98 -16.64 -25.89
N LEU A 807 -38.51 -17.79 -26.34
CA LEU A 807 -38.29 -18.97 -25.50
C LEU A 807 -37.26 -18.66 -24.40
N GLU A 808 -36.18 -18.01 -24.77
CA GLU A 808 -35.08 -17.66 -23.90
C GLU A 808 -35.54 -16.74 -22.76
N ASP A 809 -36.38 -15.73 -23.06
CA ASP A 809 -36.96 -14.83 -22.05
C ASP A 809 -37.86 -15.59 -21.08
N ARG A 810 -38.74 -16.50 -21.63
CA ARG A 810 -39.61 -17.33 -20.82
C ARG A 810 -38.83 -18.27 -19.90
N ALA A 811 -37.74 -18.85 -20.42
CA ALA A 811 -36.89 -19.75 -19.64
C ALA A 811 -36.19 -19.00 -18.48
N LEU A 812 -35.60 -17.83 -18.79
CA LEU A 812 -34.93 -16.98 -17.78
C LEU A 812 -35.93 -16.54 -16.72
N HIS A 813 -37.06 -15.93 -17.10
CA HIS A 813 -38.08 -15.44 -16.17
C HIS A 813 -38.63 -16.54 -15.26
N ALA A 814 -38.84 -17.76 -15.80
CA ALA A 814 -39.26 -18.91 -15.01
C ALA A 814 -38.21 -19.34 -13.99
N MET A 815 -36.95 -19.38 -14.41
CA MET A 815 -35.81 -19.69 -13.56
C MET A 815 -35.66 -18.68 -12.45
N GLU A 816 -35.70 -17.38 -12.76
CA GLU A 816 -35.57 -16.31 -11.79
C GLU A 816 -36.70 -16.30 -10.75
N ALA A 817 -37.94 -16.47 -11.23
CA ALA A 817 -39.10 -16.58 -10.32
C ALA A 817 -38.95 -17.80 -9.38
N ALA A 818 -38.47 -18.93 -9.86
CA ALA A 818 -38.23 -20.12 -9.06
C ALA A 818 -37.10 -19.93 -8.03
N ARG A 819 -36.04 -19.18 -8.43
CA ARG A 819 -34.90 -18.81 -7.54
C ARG A 819 -35.33 -17.88 -6.39
N ILE A 820 -36.12 -16.86 -6.69
CA ILE A 820 -36.72 -15.97 -5.69
C ILE A 820 -37.64 -16.78 -4.74
N ASP A 821 -38.44 -17.69 -5.23
CA ASP A 821 -39.25 -18.57 -4.38
C ASP A 821 -38.41 -19.49 -3.49
N ALA A 822 -37.30 -20.00 -4.00
CA ALA A 822 -36.36 -20.81 -3.22
C ALA A 822 -35.76 -20.01 -2.08
N PHE A 823 -35.39 -18.75 -2.31
CA PHE A 823 -34.94 -17.83 -1.28
C PHE A 823 -36.02 -17.63 -0.18
N PHE A 824 -37.27 -17.32 -0.56
CA PHE A 824 -38.34 -17.08 0.41
C PHE A 824 -38.74 -18.34 1.20
N ARG A 825 -38.60 -19.54 0.62
CA ARG A 825 -38.85 -20.79 1.37
C ARG A 825 -37.85 -21.03 2.48
N ASN A 826 -36.58 -20.64 2.30
CA ASN A 826 -35.55 -20.86 3.31
C ASN A 826 -34.41 -19.82 3.21
N PRO A 827 -34.67 -18.57 3.65
CA PRO A 827 -33.67 -17.48 3.52
C PRO A 827 -32.34 -17.77 4.23
N SER A 828 -32.36 -18.49 5.36
CA SER A 828 -31.18 -18.79 6.15
C SER A 828 -30.25 -19.85 5.53
N LYS A 829 -30.76 -20.65 4.63
CA LYS A 829 -29.99 -21.70 3.90
C LYS A 829 -29.71 -21.30 2.44
N PHE A 830 -30.29 -20.23 1.96
CA PHE A 830 -30.09 -19.79 0.59
C PHE A 830 -28.70 -19.20 0.43
N ALA A 831 -27.93 -19.73 -0.52
CA ALA A 831 -26.62 -19.22 -0.88
C ALA A 831 -26.70 -18.59 -2.27
N PRO A 832 -26.71 -17.25 -2.38
CA PRO A 832 -26.63 -16.58 -3.69
C PRO A 832 -25.36 -16.96 -4.45
N SER A 833 -25.39 -16.92 -5.76
CA SER A 833 -24.19 -17.14 -6.57
C SER A 833 -23.14 -16.06 -6.30
N LYS A 834 -21.86 -16.46 -6.39
CA LYS A 834 -20.77 -15.49 -6.25
C LYS A 834 -20.71 -14.56 -7.48
N PRO A 835 -20.33 -13.29 -7.29
CA PRO A 835 -20.05 -12.40 -8.40
C PRO A 835 -18.98 -12.96 -9.34
N VAL A 836 -19.13 -12.71 -10.63
CA VAL A 836 -18.08 -13.00 -11.61
C VAL A 836 -16.97 -11.98 -11.43
N PRO A 837 -15.75 -12.38 -11.08
CA PRO A 837 -14.69 -11.41 -10.79
C PRO A 837 -14.25 -10.68 -12.06
N ALA A 838 -14.10 -9.37 -11.96
CA ALA A 838 -13.42 -8.60 -12.99
C ALA A 838 -11.91 -8.90 -12.99
N PRO A 839 -11.24 -8.90 -14.15
CA PRO A 839 -9.79 -8.96 -14.19
C PRO A 839 -9.17 -7.86 -13.32
N PRO A 840 -8.01 -8.10 -12.69
CA PRO A 840 -7.42 -7.14 -11.75
C PRO A 840 -7.18 -5.79 -12.42
N GLY A 841 -7.58 -4.73 -11.73
CA GLY A 841 -7.31 -3.35 -12.11
C GLY A 841 -6.23 -2.75 -11.25
N MET A 842 -6.39 -2.90 -9.94
CA MET A 842 -5.42 -2.46 -8.95
C MET A 842 -4.50 -3.61 -8.52
N PRO A 843 -3.27 -3.35 -8.15
CA PRO A 843 -2.59 -2.06 -8.30
C PRO A 843 -2.20 -1.82 -9.75
N ILE A 844 -2.53 -0.63 -10.24
CA ILE A 844 -2.05 -0.23 -11.56
C ILE A 844 -0.63 0.32 -11.45
N GLY A 845 -0.08 0.33 -10.29
CA GLY A 845 1.15 0.95 -10.15
C GLY A 845 2.03 0.69 -9.06
#